data_7d59170de15ad100b282c3205888ad6c
#
_entry.id   7d59170de15ad100b282c3205888ad6c
#
_cell.length_a   1.000
_cell.length_b   1.000
_cell.length_c   1.000
_cell.angle_alpha   90.00
_cell.angle_beta   90.00
_cell.angle_gamma   90.00
#
_symmetry.space_group_name_H-M   'P 1'
#
loop_
_entity.id
_entity.type
_entity.pdbx_description
1 polymer ?
#
loop_
_entity_poly.entity_id
_entity_poly.type
_entity_poly.pdbx_seq_one_letter_code
_entity_poly.pdbx_strand_id
1 'polypeptide(L)'
;MNDINKESKNIEKTKVIPFLISEFGLFSIILFFIILPFFIPQYHSAKLFKSKKSNNIFNKNYIPKILFHLTDTHTNTNHGIRAKTNGSFIFLNEFIKYKPDLILSTGDIADNFQDGKYFIKVGTLCRKDWEIYNQTIRKLISEYPVVDVAGNHDLYTVDSATSENNLFLDYSFMFNRSNVKNEDDFIIKKVKMMNLTFILFNDYRFPVPRPPYGIDVHTNKHQLDLLENMIDNLDEDECYILSHYNVDRAWLIRSSKGHTFQEIISNKKISAIFTGHIHPKTVRIIHHGAEGGLEFCSPSPFNNKKAGLITIDNDNLIYHEVYIPNQPTIPKFFMSYPVPNQQISSHHVFNLNEFEIRVISYHNDKNIILKVEGDVEGELKYEMTLKNGAMVFGLKINLPNGNYYIHVFDANRELCDIHRNFTVEENYKGEKEIAIHNPRAFLVLRFSAIPMILFLFVIIFPNDLNLNYKKIDFIEKYIDNKNKKCNMNIFSIYFWLIILSPFIIRNRFLKLAKSLRNLIFFLSIYPIFLPLYFFDKIYGKISFAFNVFIVIGNSIQYENWAMEITYSYYLLIIFPIIFYSSSLSYKKIKIIHILNCIICGFLLSYAILFNFTLLAQSTKFEYLFLNPYFIVLVLVIIIIIKLSFGKIKIKEKKEAEEWEEMLDK
;
A
#
# COMPACT_ATOMS: atom_id res chain seq x y z
N MET A 1 -18.70 30.76 -55.26
CA MET A 1 -17.56 30.09 -54.58
C MET A 1 -17.44 30.45 -53.09
N ASN A 2 -17.72 31.66 -52.67
CA ASN A 2 -17.59 32.04 -51.25
C ASN A 2 -18.67 31.45 -50.36
N ASP A 3 -19.87 31.15 -50.83
CA ASP A 3 -20.94 30.59 -50.01
C ASP A 3 -20.77 29.08 -49.79
N ILE A 4 -20.25 28.32 -50.76
CA ILE A 4 -19.94 26.89 -50.64
C ILE A 4 -18.84 26.68 -49.61
N ASN A 5 -17.86 27.59 -49.52
CA ASN A 5 -16.80 27.51 -48.48
C ASN A 5 -17.29 27.87 -47.08
N LYS A 6 -18.34 28.68 -46.94
CA LYS A 6 -18.95 29.03 -45.67
C LYS A 6 -19.84 27.87 -45.17
N GLU A 7 -20.59 27.23 -46.02
CA GLU A 7 -21.39 26.06 -45.67
C GLU A 7 -20.51 24.85 -45.28
N SER A 8 -19.45 24.57 -46.03
CA SER A 8 -18.51 23.50 -45.69
C SER A 8 -17.83 23.73 -44.30
N LYS A 9 -17.44 24.97 -43.97
CA LYS A 9 -16.88 25.30 -42.64
C LYS A 9 -17.91 25.21 -41.51
N ASN A 10 -19.18 25.52 -41.78
CA ASN A 10 -20.24 25.36 -40.79
C ASN A 10 -20.63 23.90 -40.56
N ILE A 11 -20.63 23.07 -41.62
CA ILE A 11 -20.88 21.62 -41.50
C ILE A 11 -19.75 20.92 -40.73
N GLU A 12 -18.50 21.35 -40.91
CA GLU A 12 -17.39 20.82 -40.12
C GLU A 12 -17.52 21.17 -38.61
N LYS A 13 -17.88 22.40 -38.28
CA LYS A 13 -18.06 22.81 -36.87
C LYS A 13 -19.21 22.06 -36.18
N THR A 14 -20.32 21.77 -36.87
CA THR A 14 -21.48 21.07 -36.30
C THR A 14 -21.21 19.60 -35.98
N LYS A 15 -20.21 18.97 -36.61
CA LYS A 15 -19.84 17.57 -36.34
C LYS A 15 -18.76 17.39 -35.31
N VAL A 16 -17.92 18.44 -35.05
CA VAL A 16 -16.83 18.39 -34.09
C VAL A 16 -17.33 18.29 -32.64
N ILE A 17 -18.33 19.09 -32.31
CA ILE A 17 -18.85 19.17 -30.92
C ILE A 17 -19.46 17.85 -30.46
N PRO A 18 -20.37 17.18 -31.19
CA PRO A 18 -20.92 15.89 -30.78
C PRO A 18 -19.85 14.79 -30.66
N PHE A 19 -18.82 14.83 -31.54
CA PHE A 19 -17.70 13.92 -31.43
C PHE A 19 -16.94 14.12 -30.12
N LEU A 20 -16.47 15.33 -29.86
CA LEU A 20 -15.70 15.67 -28.63
C LEU A 20 -16.50 15.31 -27.38
N ILE A 21 -17.80 15.54 -27.38
CA ILE A 21 -18.66 15.24 -26.22
C ILE A 21 -18.80 13.73 -26.01
N SER A 22 -18.93 12.93 -27.09
CA SER A 22 -19.02 11.46 -26.94
C SER A 22 -17.71 10.85 -26.48
N GLU A 23 -16.57 11.35 -26.94
CA GLU A 23 -15.25 10.90 -26.51
C GLU A 23 -14.98 11.36 -25.07
N PHE A 24 -15.30 12.62 -24.75
CA PHE A 24 -15.25 13.15 -23.40
C PHE A 24 -16.19 12.39 -22.45
N GLY A 25 -17.37 11.99 -22.93
CA GLY A 25 -18.34 11.18 -22.17
C GLY A 25 -17.73 9.81 -21.81
N LEU A 26 -17.14 9.10 -22.75
CA LEU A 26 -16.47 7.84 -22.46
C LEU A 26 -15.30 8.03 -21.48
N PHE A 27 -14.48 9.06 -21.69
CA PHE A 27 -13.38 9.38 -20.79
C PHE A 27 -13.90 9.70 -19.39
N SER A 28 -14.99 10.47 -19.28
CA SER A 28 -15.61 10.81 -17.99
C SER A 28 -16.18 9.60 -17.27
N ILE A 29 -16.78 8.65 -17.99
CA ILE A 29 -17.26 7.39 -17.41
C ILE A 29 -16.09 6.55 -16.89
N ILE A 30 -15.02 6.43 -17.65
CA ILE A 30 -13.82 5.70 -17.22
C ILE A 30 -13.18 6.40 -16.00
N LEU A 31 -13.04 7.73 -16.06
CA LEU A 31 -12.50 8.53 -14.96
C LEU A 31 -13.39 8.41 -13.70
N PHE A 32 -14.70 8.35 -13.86
CA PHE A 32 -15.63 8.11 -12.76
C PHE A 32 -15.34 6.77 -12.07
N PHE A 33 -15.14 5.67 -12.81
CA PHE A 33 -14.78 4.38 -12.21
C PHE A 33 -13.40 4.39 -11.56
N ILE A 34 -12.46 5.22 -12.04
CA ILE A 34 -11.15 5.39 -11.42
C ILE A 34 -11.24 6.21 -10.12
N ILE A 35 -12.07 7.26 -10.12
CA ILE A 35 -12.16 8.22 -9.02
C ILE A 35 -13.16 7.75 -7.95
N LEU A 36 -14.21 7.03 -8.33
CA LEU A 36 -15.26 6.54 -7.42
C LEU A 36 -14.72 5.88 -6.14
N PRO A 37 -13.67 5.04 -6.18
CA PRO A 37 -13.09 4.46 -4.97
C PRO A 37 -12.60 5.49 -3.94
N PHE A 38 -12.14 6.65 -4.39
CA PHE A 38 -11.64 7.70 -3.50
C PHE A 38 -12.75 8.48 -2.78
N PHE A 39 -13.98 8.42 -3.32
CA PHE A 39 -15.15 9.03 -2.71
C PHE A 39 -15.94 8.08 -1.81
N ILE A 40 -15.59 6.79 -1.79
CA ILE A 40 -16.23 5.87 -0.86
C ILE A 40 -15.70 6.20 0.53
N PRO A 41 -16.58 6.61 1.46
CA PRO A 41 -16.16 6.96 2.81
C PRO A 41 -15.38 5.78 3.40
N GLN A 42 -14.22 6.06 3.96
CA GLN A 42 -13.58 5.11 4.84
C GLN A 42 -14.52 4.96 6.03
N TYR A 43 -15.29 3.90 6.05
CA TYR A 43 -16.17 3.62 7.17
C TYR A 43 -15.32 3.31 8.39
N HIS A 44 -15.17 4.30 9.24
CA HIS A 44 -14.71 4.11 10.60
C HIS A 44 -15.88 3.51 11.38
N SER A 45 -15.84 2.21 11.65
CA SER A 45 -16.79 1.66 12.60
C SER A 45 -16.27 1.97 14.00
N ALA A 46 -16.88 2.93 14.69
CA ALA A 46 -16.68 3.07 16.11
C ALA A 46 -17.13 1.77 16.81
N LYS A 47 -16.16 0.99 17.30
CA LYS A 47 -16.47 -0.14 18.18
C LYS A 47 -16.15 0.27 19.60
N LEU A 48 -17.12 0.14 20.47
CA LEU A 48 -16.92 0.28 21.91
C LEU A 48 -16.02 -0.87 22.38
N PHE A 49 -14.92 -0.55 23.02
CA PHE A 49 -14.13 -1.53 23.75
C PHE A 49 -14.19 -1.21 25.25
N LYS A 50 -14.05 -2.25 26.07
CA LYS A 50 -13.91 -2.12 27.51
C LYS A 50 -12.45 -2.33 27.87
N SER A 51 -11.87 -1.40 28.61
CA SER A 51 -10.57 -1.61 29.23
C SER A 51 -10.65 -2.71 30.29
N LYS A 52 -9.54 -3.39 30.50
CA LYS A 52 -9.41 -4.42 31.53
C LYS A 52 -9.40 -3.73 32.89
N LYS A 53 -10.35 -4.08 33.76
CA LYS A 53 -10.28 -3.65 35.17
C LYS A 53 -9.16 -4.45 35.84
N SER A 54 -8.14 -3.77 36.34
CA SER A 54 -7.16 -4.39 37.22
C SER A 54 -7.48 -4.09 38.67
N ASN A 55 -7.49 -5.12 39.48
CA ASN A 55 -7.45 -4.97 40.94
C ASN A 55 -6.00 -4.78 41.44
N ASN A 56 -5.03 -4.70 40.53
CA ASN A 56 -3.63 -4.55 40.88
C ASN A 56 -3.40 -3.13 41.36
N ILE A 57 -2.86 -3.02 42.55
CA ILE A 57 -2.37 -1.73 43.11
C ILE A 57 -1.17 -1.30 42.26
N PHE A 58 -1.11 -0.04 41.89
CA PHE A 58 0.04 0.53 41.19
C PHE A 58 1.31 0.23 42.04
N ASN A 59 2.19 -0.58 41.47
CA ASN A 59 3.37 -1.01 42.19
C ASN A 59 4.49 0.03 42.05
N LYS A 60 4.73 0.79 43.08
CA LYS A 60 5.84 1.78 43.11
C LYS A 60 7.22 1.18 42.81
N ASN A 61 7.39 -0.08 43.13
CA ASN A 61 8.66 -0.78 42.88
C ASN A 61 8.69 -1.42 41.49
N TYR A 62 7.66 -1.20 40.66
CA TYR A 62 7.69 -1.67 39.28
C TYR A 62 8.81 -0.96 38.53
N ILE A 63 9.67 -1.75 37.93
CA ILE A 63 10.81 -1.25 37.15
C ILE A 63 10.33 -1.17 35.70
N PRO A 64 10.16 0.05 35.14
CA PRO A 64 9.78 0.20 33.73
C PRO A 64 10.78 -0.47 32.83
N LYS A 65 10.26 -1.12 31.76
CA LYS A 65 11.07 -1.69 30.67
C LYS A 65 11.11 -0.69 29.53
N ILE A 66 12.26 -0.59 28.87
CA ILE A 66 12.49 0.30 27.74
C ILE A 66 12.88 -0.55 26.54
N LEU A 67 12.05 -0.53 25.52
CA LEU A 67 12.28 -1.27 24.29
C LEU A 67 12.47 -0.30 23.12
N PHE A 68 13.29 -0.68 22.14
CA PHE A 68 13.40 0.02 20.87
C PHE A 68 12.68 -0.75 19.79
N HIS A 69 11.98 -0.03 18.93
CA HIS A 69 11.38 -0.58 17.72
C HIS A 69 12.09 0.01 16.51
N LEU A 70 12.86 -0.84 15.84
CA LEU A 70 13.57 -0.56 14.60
C LEU A 70 12.90 -1.27 13.45
N THR A 71 12.82 -0.64 12.29
CA THR A 71 12.33 -1.23 11.06
C THR A 71 12.94 -0.52 9.86
N ASP A 72 12.96 -1.18 8.71
CA ASP A 72 13.26 -0.51 7.43
C ASP A 72 14.57 0.28 7.44
N THR A 73 15.65 -0.35 7.89
CA THR A 73 16.99 0.26 7.91
C THR A 73 17.62 0.32 6.53
N HIS A 74 17.21 -0.54 5.60
CA HIS A 74 17.60 -0.57 4.20
C HIS A 74 19.10 -0.35 3.97
N THR A 75 19.92 -1.17 4.62
CA THR A 75 21.36 -1.11 4.44
C THR A 75 21.74 -1.37 3.00
N ASN A 76 22.50 -0.47 2.37
CA ASN A 76 22.78 -0.53 0.94
C ASN A 76 24.22 -0.08 0.62
N THR A 77 24.84 -0.76 -0.34
CA THR A 77 26.20 -0.46 -0.84
C THR A 77 26.23 0.55 -1.97
N ASN A 78 25.08 0.87 -2.57
CA ASN A 78 25.01 1.76 -3.72
C ASN A 78 25.38 3.20 -3.34
N HIS A 79 26.30 3.80 -4.11
CA HIS A 79 26.82 5.14 -3.84
C HIS A 79 25.74 6.23 -3.74
N GLY A 80 24.66 6.14 -4.51
CA GLY A 80 23.55 7.10 -4.47
C GLY A 80 22.70 7.00 -3.19
N ILE A 81 22.70 5.83 -2.53
CA ILE A 81 21.91 5.54 -1.32
C ILE A 81 22.80 5.46 -0.08
N ARG A 82 24.11 5.30 -0.26
CA ARG A 82 25.08 5.22 0.84
C ARG A 82 24.96 6.36 1.86
N ALA A 83 24.61 7.56 1.40
CA ALA A 83 24.35 8.69 2.30
C ALA A 83 23.17 8.43 3.24
N LYS A 84 22.11 7.73 2.78
CA LYS A 84 20.96 7.35 3.60
C LYS A 84 21.32 6.24 4.59
N THR A 85 22.07 5.21 4.15
CA THR A 85 22.58 4.15 5.03
C THR A 85 23.46 4.72 6.12
N ASN A 86 24.39 5.64 5.79
CA ASN A 86 25.21 6.34 6.77
C ASN A 86 24.33 7.18 7.73
N GLY A 87 23.28 7.82 7.22
CA GLY A 87 22.31 8.56 8.02
C GLY A 87 21.58 7.66 9.02
N SER A 88 21.15 6.49 8.59
CA SER A 88 20.53 5.48 9.47
C SER A 88 21.50 5.02 10.57
N PHE A 89 22.76 4.74 10.20
CA PHE A 89 23.77 4.32 11.17
C PHE A 89 24.06 5.42 12.20
N ILE A 90 24.24 6.67 11.77
CA ILE A 90 24.44 7.81 12.68
C ILE A 90 23.23 7.97 13.61
N PHE A 91 22.01 7.89 13.05
CA PHE A 91 20.78 7.93 13.81
C PHE A 91 20.76 6.84 14.89
N LEU A 92 21.03 5.58 14.52
CA LEU A 92 20.99 4.45 15.44
C LEU A 92 22.10 4.53 16.50
N ASN A 93 23.26 5.06 16.15
CA ASN A 93 24.36 5.28 17.12
C ASN A 93 23.98 6.31 18.20
N GLU A 94 23.20 7.33 17.84
CA GLU A 94 22.65 8.26 18.84
C GLU A 94 21.49 7.61 19.62
N PHE A 95 20.61 6.87 18.93
CA PHE A 95 19.45 6.24 19.54
C PHE A 95 19.82 5.18 20.58
N ILE A 96 20.89 4.40 20.34
CA ILE A 96 21.35 3.36 21.26
C ILE A 96 21.85 3.90 22.61
N LYS A 97 22.15 5.21 22.71
CA LYS A 97 22.55 5.86 23.95
C LYS A 97 21.47 5.82 25.02
N TYR A 98 20.22 5.55 24.65
CA TYR A 98 19.15 5.29 25.61
C TYR A 98 19.30 3.94 26.32
N LYS A 99 20.20 3.05 25.83
CA LYS A 99 20.47 1.74 26.41
C LYS A 99 19.19 0.96 26.68
N PRO A 100 18.49 0.51 25.61
CA PRO A 100 17.24 -0.23 25.79
C PRO A 100 17.47 -1.56 26.48
N ASP A 101 16.43 -2.06 27.12
CA ASP A 101 16.44 -3.41 27.68
C ASP A 101 16.30 -4.47 26.59
N LEU A 102 15.62 -4.14 25.48
CA LEU A 102 15.34 -5.02 24.35
C LEU A 102 15.16 -4.21 23.06
N ILE A 103 15.62 -4.76 21.94
CA ILE A 103 15.42 -4.20 20.61
C ILE A 103 14.47 -5.11 19.83
N LEU A 104 13.43 -4.53 19.26
CA LEU A 104 12.49 -5.15 18.33
C LEU A 104 12.85 -4.71 16.91
N SER A 105 13.13 -5.65 16.01
CA SER A 105 13.44 -5.35 14.60
C SER A 105 12.39 -5.98 13.71
N THR A 106 11.64 -5.17 12.97
CA THR A 106 10.54 -5.63 12.14
C THR A 106 10.88 -5.65 10.65
N GLY A 107 12.13 -5.98 10.31
CA GLY A 107 12.53 -6.33 8.94
C GLY A 107 12.99 -5.17 8.06
N ASP A 108 13.20 -5.48 6.78
CA ASP A 108 13.81 -4.62 5.77
C ASP A 108 15.17 -4.07 6.25
N ILE A 109 15.98 -5.02 6.70
CA ILE A 109 17.31 -4.78 7.27
C ILE A 109 18.29 -4.42 6.17
N ALA A 110 18.36 -5.26 5.11
CA ALA A 110 19.13 -5.04 3.91
C ALA A 110 18.23 -4.53 2.78
N ASP A 111 18.70 -3.59 1.97
CA ASP A 111 17.92 -3.05 0.85
C ASP A 111 17.78 -4.05 -0.31
N ASN A 112 18.85 -4.84 -0.53
CA ASN A 112 18.89 -5.85 -1.57
C ASN A 112 18.49 -5.35 -2.97
N PHE A 113 18.90 -4.10 -3.29
CA PHE A 113 18.79 -3.53 -4.62
C PHE A 113 20.18 -3.36 -5.21
N GLN A 114 20.44 -4.05 -6.32
CA GLN A 114 21.69 -3.89 -7.07
C GLN A 114 21.51 -2.92 -8.23
N ASP A 115 22.57 -2.21 -8.59
CA ASP A 115 22.64 -1.45 -9.82
C ASP A 115 22.63 -2.41 -11.01
N GLY A 116 21.51 -2.44 -11.73
CA GLY A 116 21.42 -3.13 -13.00
C GLY A 116 22.08 -2.34 -14.14
N LYS A 117 22.16 -2.92 -15.32
CA LYS A 117 22.58 -2.21 -16.53
C LYS A 117 21.64 -1.00 -16.77
N TYR A 118 22.18 0.09 -17.32
CA TYR A 118 21.44 1.29 -17.71
C TYR A 118 20.76 2.05 -16.56
N PHE A 119 21.39 2.13 -15.38
CA PHE A 119 20.91 2.87 -14.20
C PHE A 119 19.61 2.35 -13.59
N ILE A 120 19.22 1.13 -13.92
CA ILE A 120 18.01 0.51 -13.40
C ILE A 120 18.36 -0.33 -12.18
N LYS A 121 17.66 -0.10 -11.07
CA LYS A 121 17.81 -0.90 -9.86
C LYS A 121 17.00 -2.19 -9.96
N VAL A 122 17.65 -3.30 -9.65
CA VAL A 122 17.01 -4.62 -9.65
C VAL A 122 16.98 -5.15 -8.22
N GLY A 123 15.77 -5.45 -7.73
CA GLY A 123 15.60 -6.12 -6.44
C GLY A 123 16.10 -7.56 -6.50
N THR A 124 17.18 -7.83 -5.79
CA THR A 124 17.79 -9.17 -5.70
C THR A 124 18.74 -9.21 -4.52
N LEU A 125 18.95 -10.40 -3.98
CA LEU A 125 19.89 -10.59 -2.88
C LEU A 125 21.25 -9.95 -3.16
N CYS A 126 21.71 -9.13 -2.25
CA CYS A 126 23.00 -8.46 -2.27
C CYS A 126 23.81 -8.80 -1.02
N ARG A 127 24.70 -9.78 -1.10
CA ARG A 127 25.55 -10.17 0.04
C ARG A 127 26.33 -9.00 0.62
N LYS A 128 26.74 -8.04 -0.19
CA LYS A 128 27.46 -6.85 0.28
C LYS A 128 26.62 -5.96 1.19
N ASP A 129 25.31 -5.84 0.94
CA ASP A 129 24.42 -5.07 1.81
C ASP A 129 24.33 -5.71 3.21
N TRP A 130 24.26 -7.05 3.26
CA TRP A 130 24.30 -7.81 4.51
C TRP A 130 25.66 -7.72 5.23
N GLU A 131 26.75 -7.71 4.51
CA GLU A 131 28.09 -7.51 5.07
C GLU A 131 28.23 -6.13 5.73
N ILE A 132 27.71 -5.08 5.09
CA ILE A 132 27.68 -3.73 5.68
C ILE A 132 26.77 -3.72 6.90
N TYR A 133 25.58 -4.30 6.83
CA TYR A 133 24.72 -4.42 7.99
C TYR A 133 25.45 -5.07 9.17
N ASN A 134 26.14 -6.18 8.92
CA ASN A 134 26.86 -6.89 9.97
C ASN A 134 27.97 -6.05 10.59
N GLN A 135 28.72 -5.31 9.78
CA GLN A 135 29.84 -4.48 10.22
C GLN A 135 29.40 -3.20 10.93
N THR A 136 28.18 -2.76 10.72
CA THR A 136 27.65 -1.47 11.22
C THR A 136 26.50 -1.68 12.22
N ILE A 137 25.28 -1.77 11.73
CA ILE A 137 24.06 -1.78 12.55
C ILE A 137 24.02 -3.01 13.45
N ARG A 138 24.24 -4.22 12.90
CA ARG A 138 24.21 -5.46 13.68
C ARG A 138 25.23 -5.46 14.81
N LYS A 139 26.45 -5.00 14.53
CA LYS A 139 27.50 -4.86 15.54
C LYS A 139 27.08 -3.91 16.68
N LEU A 140 26.43 -2.80 16.33
CA LEU A 140 25.97 -1.82 17.30
C LEU A 140 24.86 -2.38 18.21
N ILE A 141 23.88 -3.08 17.63
CA ILE A 141 22.73 -3.61 18.39
C ILE A 141 23.02 -4.94 19.08
N SER A 142 24.09 -5.68 18.70
CA SER A 142 24.42 -6.98 19.27
C SER A 142 24.84 -6.95 20.76
N GLU A 143 25.08 -5.76 21.32
CA GLU A 143 25.31 -5.58 22.76
C GLU A 143 24.03 -5.70 23.60
N TYR A 144 22.88 -5.75 22.93
CA TYR A 144 21.55 -5.79 23.55
C TYR A 144 20.81 -7.08 23.15
N PRO A 145 19.84 -7.52 23.95
CA PRO A 145 18.86 -8.51 23.48
C PRO A 145 18.12 -7.98 22.25
N VAL A 146 17.99 -8.79 21.20
CA VAL A 146 17.30 -8.42 19.95
C VAL A 146 16.29 -9.50 19.61
N VAL A 147 15.09 -9.08 19.23
CA VAL A 147 14.05 -9.93 18.63
C VAL A 147 13.78 -9.40 17.22
N ASP A 148 13.95 -10.23 16.20
CA ASP A 148 13.85 -9.80 14.81
C ASP A 148 12.97 -10.70 13.95
N VAL A 149 12.37 -10.10 12.92
CA VAL A 149 11.67 -10.76 11.82
C VAL A 149 12.22 -10.23 10.49
N ALA A 150 12.01 -10.99 9.41
CA ALA A 150 12.43 -10.57 8.07
C ALA A 150 11.47 -9.55 7.47
N GLY A 151 12.00 -8.67 6.60
CA GLY A 151 11.23 -7.83 5.68
C GLY A 151 11.24 -8.39 4.26
N ASN A 152 10.45 -7.79 3.36
CA ASN A 152 10.38 -8.26 1.97
C ASN A 152 11.71 -8.02 1.21
N HIS A 153 12.41 -6.93 1.50
CA HIS A 153 13.73 -6.69 0.94
C HIS A 153 14.75 -7.75 1.38
N ASP A 154 14.66 -8.22 2.61
CA ASP A 154 15.54 -9.27 3.14
C ASP A 154 15.44 -10.59 2.38
N LEU A 155 14.29 -10.84 1.76
CA LEU A 155 13.93 -12.12 1.16
C LEU A 155 13.79 -12.10 -0.37
N TYR A 156 13.98 -10.95 -1.04
CA TYR A 156 13.91 -10.93 -2.51
C TYR A 156 14.77 -12.01 -3.15
N THR A 157 14.15 -12.81 -4.01
CA THR A 157 14.79 -13.92 -4.72
C THR A 157 15.24 -15.10 -3.84
N VAL A 158 14.70 -15.24 -2.65
CA VAL A 158 14.93 -16.42 -1.80
C VAL A 158 14.06 -17.59 -2.25
N ASP A 159 14.67 -18.75 -2.46
CA ASP A 159 14.03 -19.96 -3.00
C ASP A 159 13.07 -20.63 -2.02
N SER A 160 13.54 -20.80 -0.81
CA SER A 160 12.83 -21.44 0.28
C SER A 160 13.34 -20.91 1.62
N ALA A 161 12.58 -21.10 2.67
CA ALA A 161 12.96 -20.72 4.02
C ALA A 161 14.36 -21.26 4.42
N THR A 162 14.70 -22.46 3.99
CA THR A 162 15.94 -23.18 4.36
C THR A 162 17.05 -23.06 3.31
N SER A 163 16.82 -22.37 2.19
CA SER A 163 17.78 -22.32 1.09
C SER A 163 19.08 -21.60 1.48
N GLU A 164 20.17 -21.96 0.81
CA GLU A 164 21.49 -21.32 1.03
C GLU A 164 21.48 -19.83 0.71
N ASN A 165 20.60 -19.40 -0.22
CA ASN A 165 20.46 -18.01 -0.57
C ASN A 165 19.58 -17.22 0.40
N ASN A 166 19.00 -17.83 1.43
CA ASN A 166 18.34 -17.11 2.51
C ASN A 166 19.38 -16.50 3.46
N LEU A 167 19.92 -15.33 3.09
CA LEU A 167 20.95 -14.65 3.87
C LEU A 167 20.43 -14.13 5.21
N PHE A 168 19.13 -13.90 5.36
CA PHE A 168 18.54 -13.50 6.64
C PHE A 168 18.91 -14.49 7.76
N LEU A 169 18.97 -15.79 7.47
CA LEU A 169 19.36 -16.81 8.45
C LEU A 169 20.82 -16.73 8.92
N ASP A 170 21.69 -16.07 8.16
CA ASP A 170 23.08 -15.88 8.53
C ASP A 170 23.28 -14.65 9.45
N TYR A 171 22.31 -13.73 9.46
CA TYR A 171 22.44 -12.43 10.14
C TYR A 171 21.36 -12.14 11.18
N SER A 172 20.24 -12.86 11.19
CA SER A 172 19.20 -12.73 12.20
C SER A 172 19.69 -13.13 13.60
N PHE A 173 19.09 -12.56 14.62
CA PHE A 173 19.32 -12.94 16.02
C PHE A 173 18.41 -14.10 16.45
N MET A 174 17.19 -14.18 15.87
CA MET A 174 16.20 -15.19 16.26
C MET A 174 16.18 -16.40 15.36
N PHE A 175 16.48 -16.23 14.08
CA PHE A 175 16.41 -17.28 13.07
C PHE A 175 17.82 -17.62 12.56
N ASN A 176 18.15 -18.90 12.52
CA ASN A 176 19.42 -19.35 11.96
C ASN A 176 19.26 -20.72 11.31
N ARG A 177 20.26 -21.15 10.54
CA ARG A 177 20.25 -22.43 9.82
C ARG A 177 20.15 -23.66 10.73
N SER A 178 20.47 -23.52 12.01
CA SER A 178 20.36 -24.61 12.99
C SER A 178 18.95 -24.76 13.55
N ASN A 179 18.17 -23.70 13.64
CA ASN A 179 16.82 -23.72 14.23
C ASN A 179 15.67 -23.64 13.20
N VAL A 180 15.95 -23.27 11.93
CA VAL A 180 14.99 -23.31 10.81
C VAL A 180 15.25 -24.56 9.98
N LYS A 181 14.41 -25.58 10.13
CA LYS A 181 14.51 -26.85 9.43
C LYS A 181 13.50 -27.03 8.31
N ASN A 182 12.41 -26.28 8.38
CA ASN A 182 11.31 -26.27 7.41
C ASN A 182 10.72 -24.85 7.30
N GLU A 183 9.72 -24.68 6.47
CA GLU A 183 9.09 -23.40 6.25
C GLU A 183 8.33 -22.90 7.49
N ASP A 184 7.68 -23.79 8.23
CA ASP A 184 6.93 -23.42 9.42
C ASP A 184 7.81 -22.85 10.53
N ASP A 185 9.02 -23.40 10.72
CA ASP A 185 10.01 -22.88 11.68
C ASP A 185 10.44 -21.46 11.36
N PHE A 186 10.37 -21.07 10.08
CA PHE A 186 10.67 -19.71 9.64
C PHE A 186 9.44 -18.78 9.75
N ILE A 187 8.26 -19.28 9.40
CA ILE A 187 7.02 -18.50 9.37
C ILE A 187 6.66 -18.03 10.77
N ILE A 188 6.72 -18.91 11.76
CA ILE A 188 6.26 -18.56 13.08
C ILE A 188 7.16 -19.09 14.19
N LYS A 189 7.41 -18.25 15.19
CA LYS A 189 8.21 -18.61 16.34
C LYS A 189 7.74 -17.91 17.60
N LYS A 190 7.52 -18.67 18.69
CA LYS A 190 7.30 -18.10 20.03
C LYS A 190 8.64 -17.88 20.72
N VAL A 191 8.83 -16.69 21.27
CA VAL A 191 10.04 -16.31 22.02
C VAL A 191 9.63 -15.66 23.34
N LYS A 192 10.27 -16.06 24.43
CA LYS A 192 10.08 -15.44 25.73
C LYS A 192 11.37 -14.70 26.11
N MET A 193 11.28 -13.39 26.31
CA MET A 193 12.41 -12.54 26.63
C MET A 193 12.00 -11.45 27.62
N MET A 194 12.75 -11.28 28.70
CA MET A 194 12.48 -10.29 29.76
C MET A 194 11.08 -10.42 30.40
N ASN A 195 10.58 -11.61 30.52
CA ASN A 195 9.19 -11.93 30.95
C ASN A 195 8.12 -11.34 30.04
N LEU A 196 8.45 -11.06 28.77
CA LEU A 196 7.50 -10.73 27.71
C LEU A 196 7.46 -11.87 26.72
N THR A 197 6.27 -12.20 26.23
CA THR A 197 6.07 -13.25 25.22
C THR A 197 5.87 -12.62 23.87
N PHE A 198 6.71 -13.00 22.90
CA PHE A 198 6.65 -12.52 21.54
C PHE A 198 6.27 -13.67 20.60
N ILE A 199 5.40 -13.37 19.63
CA ILE A 199 5.15 -14.21 18.47
C ILE A 199 5.80 -13.50 17.27
N LEU A 200 6.80 -14.14 16.68
CA LEU A 200 7.48 -13.67 15.48
C LEU A 200 6.76 -14.28 14.29
N PHE A 201 6.23 -13.45 13.41
CA PHE A 201 5.45 -13.89 12.27
C PHE A 201 6.05 -13.35 10.97
N ASN A 202 6.76 -14.23 10.26
CA ASN A 202 7.31 -13.98 8.94
C ASN A 202 6.30 -14.38 7.87
N ASP A 203 5.51 -13.41 7.45
CA ASP A 203 4.37 -13.59 6.56
C ASP A 203 4.81 -13.65 5.08
N TYR A 204 5.64 -14.64 4.73
CA TYR A 204 6.19 -14.81 3.38
C TYR A 204 5.84 -16.15 2.79
N ARG A 205 5.68 -16.14 1.48
CA ARG A 205 5.48 -17.34 0.67
C ARG A 205 6.67 -17.56 -0.24
N PHE A 206 7.29 -18.71 -0.15
CA PHE A 206 8.42 -19.08 -0.98
C PHE A 206 7.99 -19.75 -2.29
N PRO A 207 8.75 -19.55 -3.38
CA PRO A 207 9.87 -18.64 -3.52
C PRO A 207 9.43 -17.17 -3.51
N VAL A 208 10.21 -16.27 -2.89
CA VAL A 208 9.88 -14.85 -2.83
C VAL A 208 10.27 -14.15 -4.14
N PRO A 209 9.34 -13.53 -4.86
CA PRO A 209 9.62 -12.86 -6.13
C PRO A 209 10.37 -11.54 -5.94
N ARG A 210 10.86 -11.02 -7.06
CA ARG A 210 11.44 -9.66 -7.13
C ARG A 210 10.35 -8.59 -7.15
N PRO A 211 10.68 -7.32 -6.80
CA PRO A 211 9.79 -6.21 -7.07
C PRO A 211 9.35 -6.15 -8.55
N PRO A 212 8.14 -5.70 -8.83
CA PRO A 212 7.13 -5.22 -7.90
C PRO A 212 6.33 -6.32 -7.17
N TYR A 213 6.54 -7.59 -7.51
CA TYR A 213 5.69 -8.69 -7.05
C TYR A 213 5.97 -9.15 -5.62
N GLY A 214 7.18 -8.97 -5.11
CA GLY A 214 7.54 -9.30 -3.73
C GLY A 214 7.31 -8.17 -2.73
N ILE A 215 6.61 -7.10 -3.13
CA ILE A 215 6.39 -5.95 -2.24
C ILE A 215 5.20 -6.20 -1.31
N ASP A 216 4.15 -6.85 -1.80
CA ASP A 216 2.94 -7.09 -0.99
C ASP A 216 3.00 -8.43 -0.24
N VAL A 217 2.15 -8.52 0.78
CA VAL A 217 1.98 -9.71 1.60
C VAL A 217 1.34 -10.86 0.81
N HIS A 218 1.87 -12.05 1.00
CA HIS A 218 1.41 -13.27 0.35
C HIS A 218 0.89 -14.31 1.35
N THR A 219 0.36 -13.88 2.49
CA THR A 219 -0.22 -14.75 3.51
C THR A 219 -1.13 -15.80 2.88
N ASN A 220 -1.01 -17.02 3.31
CA ASN A 220 -1.88 -18.12 2.91
C ASN A 220 -2.66 -18.70 4.11
N LYS A 221 -3.59 -19.60 3.80
CA LYS A 221 -4.42 -20.25 4.83
C LYS A 221 -3.59 -20.98 5.88
N HIS A 222 -2.54 -21.70 5.46
CA HIS A 222 -1.68 -22.46 6.37
C HIS A 222 -0.96 -21.56 7.37
N GLN A 223 -0.46 -20.42 6.92
CA GLN A 223 0.21 -19.42 7.77
C GLN A 223 -0.74 -18.84 8.81
N LEU A 224 -1.99 -18.55 8.40
CA LEU A 224 -3.01 -18.12 9.35
C LEU A 224 -3.39 -19.21 10.36
N ASP A 225 -3.45 -20.47 9.91
CA ASP A 225 -3.69 -21.62 10.80
C ASP A 225 -2.57 -21.76 11.85
N LEU A 226 -1.32 -21.59 11.43
CA LEU A 226 -0.17 -21.62 12.35
C LEU A 226 -0.25 -20.51 13.40
N LEU A 227 -0.55 -19.27 12.95
CA LEU A 227 -0.67 -18.12 13.85
C LEU A 227 -1.82 -18.29 14.83
N GLU A 228 -3.02 -18.65 14.34
CA GLU A 228 -4.19 -18.83 15.15
C GLU A 228 -4.01 -19.97 16.18
N ASN A 229 -3.45 -21.10 15.76
CA ASN A 229 -3.16 -22.21 16.65
C ASN A 229 -2.12 -21.85 17.73
N MET A 230 -1.10 -21.05 17.37
CA MET A 230 -0.11 -20.59 18.35
C MET A 230 -0.73 -19.68 19.41
N ILE A 231 -1.61 -18.75 19.00
CA ILE A 231 -2.30 -17.83 19.93
C ILE A 231 -3.27 -18.61 20.83
N ASP A 232 -4.03 -19.55 20.27
CA ASP A 232 -5.01 -20.33 21.04
C ASP A 232 -4.34 -21.20 22.09
N ASN A 233 -3.16 -21.75 21.77
CA ASN A 233 -2.39 -22.63 22.66
C ASN A 233 -1.36 -21.88 23.52
N LEU A 234 -1.45 -20.54 23.62
CA LEU A 234 -0.61 -19.79 24.55
C LEU A 234 -1.02 -20.05 25.99
N ASP A 235 -0.06 -20.42 26.83
CA ASP A 235 -0.23 -20.51 28.29
C ASP A 235 -0.26 -19.12 28.93
N GLU A 236 0.38 -18.14 28.30
CA GLU A 236 0.46 -16.76 28.74
C GLU A 236 -0.86 -16.01 28.45
N ASP A 237 -1.24 -15.13 29.38
CA ASP A 237 -2.44 -14.29 29.23
C ASP A 237 -2.23 -13.14 28.24
N GLU A 238 -0.95 -12.85 27.90
CA GLU A 238 -0.57 -11.69 27.10
C GLU A 238 0.63 -12.00 26.21
N CYS A 239 0.58 -11.52 24.95
CA CYS A 239 1.69 -11.59 24.02
C CYS A 239 1.75 -10.37 23.11
N TYR A 240 2.92 -10.21 22.47
CA TYR A 240 3.22 -9.21 21.47
C TYR A 240 3.53 -9.89 20.15
N ILE A 241 3.06 -9.31 19.03
CA ILE A 241 3.36 -9.85 17.70
C ILE A 241 4.37 -8.93 17.02
N LEU A 242 5.41 -9.52 16.40
CA LEU A 242 6.28 -8.86 15.46
C LEU A 242 5.98 -9.41 14.07
N SER A 243 5.68 -8.51 13.13
CA SER A 243 5.57 -8.80 11.70
C SER A 243 6.11 -7.63 10.90
N HIS A 244 6.60 -7.86 9.70
CA HIS A 244 7.02 -6.74 8.85
C HIS A 244 5.82 -6.04 8.24
N TYR A 245 4.90 -6.81 7.69
CA TYR A 245 3.72 -6.26 7.03
C TYR A 245 2.63 -5.81 7.99
N ASN A 246 1.91 -4.76 7.57
CA ASN A 246 0.74 -4.29 8.28
C ASN A 246 -0.41 -5.29 8.15
N VAL A 247 -1.19 -5.39 9.20
CA VAL A 247 -2.29 -6.34 9.32
C VAL A 247 -3.37 -6.15 8.24
N ASP A 248 -3.58 -4.92 7.80
CA ASP A 248 -4.61 -4.59 6.81
C ASP A 248 -4.33 -5.14 5.40
N ARG A 249 -3.16 -5.74 5.18
CA ARG A 249 -2.77 -6.26 3.86
C ARG A 249 -3.25 -7.69 3.55
N ALA A 250 -3.57 -8.50 4.55
CA ALA A 250 -3.93 -9.92 4.40
C ALA A 250 -5.43 -10.22 4.60
N TRP A 251 -6.32 -9.39 4.14
CA TRP A 251 -7.75 -9.41 4.49
C TRP A 251 -8.64 -10.40 3.73
N LEU A 252 -8.19 -10.94 2.59
CA LEU A 252 -9.00 -11.86 1.77
C LEU A 252 -8.91 -13.32 2.20
N ILE A 253 -7.86 -13.68 2.94
CA ILE A 253 -7.56 -15.06 3.26
C ILE A 253 -8.10 -15.36 4.65
N ARG A 254 -8.61 -16.58 4.81
CA ARG A 254 -9.15 -17.06 6.08
C ARG A 254 -8.43 -18.33 6.50
N SER A 255 -8.27 -18.47 7.81
CA SER A 255 -7.81 -19.71 8.44
C SER A 255 -8.79 -20.87 8.21
N SER A 256 -8.43 -22.07 8.62
CA SER A 256 -9.32 -23.24 8.63
C SER A 256 -10.54 -23.05 9.53
N LYS A 257 -10.44 -22.20 10.56
CA LYS A 257 -11.55 -21.82 11.45
C LYS A 257 -12.44 -20.72 10.86
N GLY A 258 -12.08 -20.19 9.69
CA GLY A 258 -12.83 -19.15 8.99
C GLY A 258 -12.46 -17.71 9.36
N HIS A 259 -11.42 -17.49 10.17
CA HIS A 259 -11.01 -16.17 10.62
C HIS A 259 -9.99 -15.53 9.66
N THR A 260 -10.15 -14.24 9.39
CA THR A 260 -9.16 -13.42 8.72
C THR A 260 -7.99 -13.09 9.65
N PHE A 261 -6.87 -12.61 9.09
CA PHE A 261 -5.76 -12.15 9.92
C PHE A 261 -6.22 -11.12 10.95
N GLN A 262 -7.02 -10.13 10.54
CA GLN A 262 -7.54 -9.12 11.46
C GLN A 262 -8.41 -9.71 12.58
N GLU A 263 -9.23 -10.73 12.28
CA GLU A 263 -10.05 -11.41 13.29
C GLU A 263 -9.17 -12.21 14.27
N ILE A 264 -8.11 -12.85 13.79
CA ILE A 264 -7.15 -13.59 14.63
C ILE A 264 -6.45 -12.66 15.61
N ILE A 265 -5.93 -11.53 15.13
CA ILE A 265 -5.20 -10.58 15.98
C ILE A 265 -6.11 -9.72 16.86
N SER A 266 -7.42 -9.75 16.65
CA SER A 266 -8.41 -9.17 17.57
C SER A 266 -8.58 -10.01 18.86
N ASN A 267 -7.77 -11.07 19.04
CA ASN A 267 -7.77 -11.88 20.22
C ASN A 267 -7.28 -11.10 21.44
N LYS A 268 -7.98 -11.27 22.57
CA LYS A 268 -7.70 -10.59 23.85
C LYS A 268 -6.31 -10.88 24.45
N LYS A 269 -5.61 -11.93 23.99
CA LYS A 269 -4.23 -12.22 24.42
C LYS A 269 -3.19 -11.32 23.77
N ILE A 270 -3.55 -10.58 22.70
CA ILE A 270 -2.59 -9.78 21.94
C ILE A 270 -2.64 -8.33 22.44
N SER A 271 -1.58 -7.89 23.08
CA SER A 271 -1.47 -6.54 23.63
C SER A 271 -1.02 -5.51 22.63
N ALA A 272 -0.04 -5.87 21.80
CA ALA A 272 0.44 -5.00 20.73
C ALA A 272 1.02 -5.81 19.57
N ILE A 273 1.01 -5.15 18.41
CA ILE A 273 1.62 -5.63 17.16
C ILE A 273 2.59 -4.55 16.68
N PHE A 274 3.80 -4.96 16.33
CA PHE A 274 4.83 -4.07 15.82
C PHE A 274 5.10 -4.39 14.37
N THR A 275 4.99 -3.37 13.50
CA THR A 275 5.12 -3.52 12.04
C THR A 275 5.95 -2.40 11.42
N GLY A 276 6.37 -2.58 10.15
CA GLY A 276 7.12 -1.62 9.35
C GLY A 276 6.55 -1.45 7.94
N HIS A 277 7.39 -1.61 6.92
CA HIS A 277 7.07 -1.70 5.51
C HIS A 277 6.59 -0.41 4.83
N ILE A 278 5.58 0.29 5.35
CA ILE A 278 4.98 1.45 4.65
C ILE A 278 5.69 2.77 4.91
N HIS A 279 6.74 2.79 5.74
CA HIS A 279 7.54 3.96 6.11
C HIS A 279 6.70 5.22 6.42
N PRO A 280 5.77 5.19 7.35
CA PRO A 280 4.93 6.33 7.63
C PRO A 280 5.79 7.52 8.11
N LYS A 281 5.37 8.76 7.85
CA LYS A 281 6.08 9.96 8.33
C LYS A 281 6.06 10.10 9.85
N THR A 282 5.01 9.59 10.48
CA THR A 282 4.81 9.49 11.92
C THR A 282 4.31 8.09 12.23
N VAL A 283 4.50 7.61 13.46
CA VAL A 283 3.97 6.31 13.87
C VAL A 283 2.48 6.21 13.56
N ARG A 284 2.12 5.13 12.87
CA ARG A 284 0.71 4.83 12.58
C ARG A 284 0.20 3.88 13.66
N ILE A 285 -0.86 4.31 14.35
CA ILE A 285 -1.48 3.53 15.43
C ILE A 285 -2.84 3.05 14.95
N ILE A 286 -3.05 1.73 14.98
CA ILE A 286 -4.28 1.09 14.51
C ILE A 286 -4.83 0.20 15.62
N HIS A 287 -6.14 0.30 15.88
CA HIS A 287 -6.84 -0.56 16.84
C HIS A 287 -7.46 -1.75 16.12
N HIS A 288 -7.19 -2.96 16.58
CA HIS A 288 -7.73 -4.20 16.02
C HIS A 288 -8.84 -4.78 16.90
N GLY A 289 -10.07 -4.60 16.43
CA GLY A 289 -11.25 -5.11 17.14
C GLY A 289 -11.54 -4.40 18.47
N ALA A 290 -12.49 -4.96 19.22
CA ALA A 290 -12.90 -4.41 20.51
C ALA A 290 -12.03 -4.91 21.67
N GLU A 291 -11.39 -6.06 21.51
CA GLU A 291 -10.62 -6.75 22.56
C GLU A 291 -9.14 -6.96 22.18
N GLY A 292 -8.77 -6.66 20.92
CA GLY A 292 -7.42 -6.85 20.42
C GLY A 292 -6.48 -5.70 20.74
N GLY A 293 -5.20 -5.94 20.45
CA GLY A 293 -4.12 -5.02 20.69
C GLY A 293 -4.06 -3.86 19.72
N LEU A 294 -3.08 -3.01 19.95
CA LEU A 294 -2.71 -1.90 19.08
C LEU A 294 -1.64 -2.35 18.08
N GLU A 295 -1.78 -1.97 16.83
CA GLU A 295 -0.70 -2.05 15.86
C GLU A 295 0.07 -0.72 15.84
N PHE A 296 1.39 -0.82 16.00
CA PHE A 296 2.31 0.28 15.87
C PHE A 296 3.18 0.07 14.63
N CYS A 297 2.86 0.77 13.55
CA CYS A 297 3.71 0.82 12.38
C CYS A 297 4.72 1.95 12.53
N SER A 298 6.00 1.58 12.70
CA SER A 298 7.07 2.54 12.94
C SER A 298 7.50 3.27 11.67
N PRO A 299 7.86 4.55 11.77
CA PRO A 299 8.61 5.22 10.72
C PRO A 299 10.01 4.61 10.55
N SER A 300 10.55 4.72 9.34
CA SER A 300 11.88 4.22 8.99
C SER A 300 13.00 5.20 9.38
N PRO A 301 14.08 4.77 10.04
CA PRO A 301 15.26 5.62 10.25
C PRO A 301 15.94 6.00 8.93
N PHE A 302 15.83 5.14 7.92
CA PHE A 302 16.38 5.38 6.59
C PHE A 302 15.73 6.57 5.86
N ASN A 303 14.40 6.68 5.91
CA ASN A 303 13.65 7.74 5.22
C ASN A 303 13.36 8.94 6.12
N ASN A 304 13.03 8.71 7.38
CA ASN A 304 12.43 9.71 8.25
C ASN A 304 13.33 10.13 9.42
N LYS A 305 14.46 9.46 9.62
CA LYS A 305 15.32 9.64 10.80
C LYS A 305 14.57 9.51 12.13
N LYS A 306 13.68 8.54 12.18
CA LYS A 306 12.81 8.25 13.30
C LYS A 306 12.81 6.78 13.63
N ALA A 307 12.56 6.44 14.88
CA ALA A 307 12.31 5.09 15.36
C ALA A 307 11.37 5.13 16.56
N GLY A 308 10.95 3.95 17.03
CA GLY A 308 10.11 3.82 18.21
C GLY A 308 10.91 3.59 19.48
N LEU A 309 10.58 4.32 20.54
CA LEU A 309 10.94 3.97 21.91
C LEU A 309 9.65 3.56 22.63
N ILE A 310 9.66 2.40 23.28
CA ILE A 310 8.50 1.85 23.93
C ILE A 310 8.81 1.76 25.42
N THR A 311 7.91 2.28 26.23
CA THR A 311 7.95 2.09 27.68
C THR A 311 6.83 1.15 28.10
N ILE A 312 7.15 0.15 28.92
CA ILE A 312 6.16 -0.71 29.58
C ILE A 312 6.29 -0.43 31.09
N ASP A 313 5.27 0.20 31.64
CA ASP A 313 5.24 0.62 33.03
C ASP A 313 3.94 0.20 33.69
N ASN A 314 4.03 -0.60 34.76
CA ASN A 314 2.86 -1.21 35.40
C ASN A 314 1.88 -1.84 34.38
N ASP A 315 2.42 -2.67 33.50
CA ASP A 315 1.72 -3.38 32.43
C ASP A 315 1.05 -2.46 31.38
N ASN A 316 1.36 -1.17 31.40
CA ASN A 316 0.91 -0.22 30.38
C ASN A 316 2.01 0.06 29.37
N LEU A 317 1.71 -0.14 28.11
CA LEU A 317 2.60 0.11 27.00
C LEU A 317 2.35 1.50 26.43
N ILE A 318 3.41 2.29 26.28
CA ILE A 318 3.38 3.57 25.56
C ILE A 318 4.45 3.56 24.47
N TYR A 319 4.04 3.91 23.27
CA TYR A 319 4.91 4.10 22.13
C TYR A 319 5.26 5.57 21.95
N HIS A 320 6.55 5.88 21.95
CA HIS A 320 7.10 7.21 21.73
C HIS A 320 7.82 7.23 20.38
N GLU A 321 7.48 8.17 19.54
CA GLU A 321 8.24 8.42 18.32
C GLU A 321 9.46 9.28 18.66
N VAL A 322 10.65 8.79 18.35
CA VAL A 322 11.90 9.52 18.57
C VAL A 322 12.46 9.98 17.24
N TYR A 323 12.64 11.28 17.11
CA TYR A 323 13.29 11.92 15.97
C TYR A 323 14.64 12.46 16.37
N ILE A 324 15.67 12.14 15.60
CA ILE A 324 17.02 12.67 15.80
C ILE A 324 17.32 13.63 14.65
N PRO A 325 17.20 14.94 14.86
CA PRO A 325 17.57 15.94 13.88
C PRO A 325 19.08 15.95 13.61
N ASN A 326 19.52 16.64 12.58
CA ASN A 326 20.94 16.78 12.21
C ASN A 326 21.82 17.44 13.29
N GLN A 327 21.19 18.03 14.31
CA GLN A 327 21.86 18.46 15.54
C GLN A 327 21.29 17.67 16.71
N PRO A 328 22.13 17.04 17.54
CA PRO A 328 21.71 16.02 18.50
C PRO A 328 21.12 16.64 19.77
N THR A 329 19.84 17.01 19.73
CA THR A 329 19.06 17.12 20.95
C THR A 329 18.19 15.87 21.06
N ILE A 330 18.76 14.81 21.59
CA ILE A 330 18.00 13.61 21.91
C ILE A 330 16.97 13.96 22.99
N PRO A 331 15.69 13.63 22.83
CA PRO A 331 14.72 13.79 23.91
C PRO A 331 15.22 13.11 25.18
N LYS A 332 15.27 13.84 26.27
CA LYS A 332 15.80 13.29 27.51
C LYS A 332 14.72 12.79 28.45
N PHE A 333 13.46 13.08 28.16
CA PHE A 333 12.34 12.78 29.04
C PHE A 333 11.23 12.08 28.26
N PHE A 334 10.65 11.03 28.87
CA PHE A 334 9.54 10.27 28.33
C PHE A 334 8.51 10.01 29.42
N MET A 335 7.25 10.35 29.17
CA MET A 335 6.18 10.06 30.11
C MET A 335 5.76 8.59 29.97
N SER A 336 6.08 7.75 30.95
CA SER A 336 5.74 6.32 30.97
C SER A 336 4.33 6.05 31.51
N TYR A 337 3.71 7.00 32.18
CA TYR A 337 2.32 7.00 32.62
C TYR A 337 1.83 8.43 32.85
N PRO A 338 0.59 8.83 32.53
CA PRO A 338 -0.51 8.05 31.96
C PRO A 338 -0.39 7.78 30.46
N VAL A 339 -1.11 6.75 30.00
CA VAL A 339 -1.21 6.39 28.58
C VAL A 339 -2.01 7.46 27.82
N PRO A 340 -1.51 7.94 26.67
CA PRO A 340 -2.26 8.90 25.86
C PRO A 340 -3.54 8.28 25.29
N ASN A 341 -4.60 9.08 25.19
CA ASN A 341 -5.91 8.61 24.71
C ASN A 341 -5.86 7.79 23.42
N GLN A 342 -4.95 8.15 22.51
CA GLN A 342 -4.77 7.46 21.23
C GLN A 342 -4.21 6.03 21.36
N GLN A 343 -3.55 5.72 22.49
CA GLN A 343 -2.91 4.44 22.73
C GLN A 343 -3.60 3.60 23.81
N ILE A 344 -4.75 4.03 24.31
CA ILE A 344 -5.54 3.22 25.24
C ILE A 344 -6.11 2.02 24.47
N SER A 345 -5.90 0.81 24.99
CA SER A 345 -6.42 -0.45 24.43
C SER A 345 -7.20 -1.21 25.49
N SER A 346 -7.76 -2.36 25.12
CA SER A 346 -8.40 -3.28 26.08
C SER A 346 -7.44 -3.82 27.14
N HIS A 347 -6.14 -3.75 26.88
CA HIS A 347 -5.05 -4.16 27.80
C HIS A 347 -4.63 -3.06 28.75
N HIS A 348 -5.10 -1.83 28.55
CA HIS A 348 -4.77 -0.73 29.42
C HIS A 348 -5.33 -0.97 30.83
N VAL A 349 -4.44 -0.86 31.81
CA VAL A 349 -4.75 -1.04 33.23
C VAL A 349 -4.98 0.33 33.85
N PHE A 350 -6.22 0.59 34.24
CA PHE A 350 -6.55 1.79 35.02
C PHE A 350 -6.40 1.49 36.51
N ASN A 351 -5.63 2.30 37.19
CA ASN A 351 -5.60 2.30 38.65
C ASN A 351 -6.36 3.53 39.19
N LEU A 352 -7.49 3.27 39.80
CA LEU A 352 -8.39 4.31 40.28
C LEU A 352 -8.07 4.80 41.71
N ASN A 353 -7.40 3.96 42.50
CA ASN A 353 -7.20 4.25 43.91
C ASN A 353 -5.94 5.10 44.19
N GLU A 354 -4.93 4.98 43.36
CA GLU A 354 -3.70 5.78 43.42
C GLU A 354 -3.21 6.08 42.00
N PHE A 355 -3.60 7.20 41.44
CA PHE A 355 -3.09 7.62 40.15
C PHE A 355 -1.67 8.22 40.33
N GLU A 356 -0.78 7.92 39.42
CA GLU A 356 0.58 8.42 39.44
C GLU A 356 1.00 8.89 38.06
N ILE A 357 1.53 10.09 37.94
CA ILE A 357 2.21 10.58 36.76
C ILE A 357 3.65 10.15 36.83
N ARG A 358 4.19 9.43 35.85
CA ARG A 358 5.57 8.95 35.82
C ARG A 358 6.29 9.40 34.57
N VAL A 359 7.52 9.87 34.77
CA VAL A 359 8.42 10.32 33.69
C VAL A 359 9.77 9.64 33.87
N ILE A 360 10.27 9.09 32.76
CA ILE A 360 11.61 8.53 32.64
C ILE A 360 12.54 9.63 32.10
N SER A 361 13.62 9.91 32.83
CA SER A 361 14.61 10.92 32.48
C SER A 361 15.97 10.31 32.18
N TYR A 362 16.53 10.67 31.04
CA TYR A 362 17.94 10.41 30.65
C TYR A 362 18.86 11.61 30.98
N HIS A 363 18.34 12.58 31.66
CA HIS A 363 19.14 13.68 32.22
C HIS A 363 19.81 13.24 33.53
N ASN A 364 21.14 13.35 33.64
CA ASN A 364 21.90 12.78 34.73
C ASN A 364 21.85 13.62 36.05
N ASP A 365 20.80 14.40 36.24
CA ASP A 365 20.62 15.20 37.46
C ASP A 365 19.37 14.71 38.23
N LYS A 366 19.61 14.16 39.42
CA LYS A 366 18.55 13.72 40.33
C LYS A 366 17.79 14.88 41.00
N ASN A 367 18.37 16.06 40.96
CA ASN A 367 17.80 17.25 41.61
C ASN A 367 17.01 18.11 40.62
N ILE A 368 16.86 17.63 39.35
CA ILE A 368 16.03 18.34 38.40
C ILE A 368 14.60 18.45 38.91
N ILE A 369 14.05 19.65 38.88
CA ILE A 369 12.69 19.92 39.30
C ILE A 369 11.79 19.79 38.06
N LEU A 370 10.96 18.77 38.06
CA LEU A 370 9.92 18.57 37.02
C LEU A 370 8.57 18.98 37.60
N LYS A 371 7.93 19.96 36.96
CA LYS A 371 6.61 20.47 37.35
C LYS A 371 5.53 19.94 36.42
N VAL A 372 4.34 19.79 36.96
CA VAL A 372 3.11 19.47 36.25
C VAL A 372 2.18 20.65 36.38
N GLU A 373 1.62 21.10 35.23
CA GLU A 373 0.58 22.12 35.14
C GLU A 373 -0.56 21.62 34.24
N GLY A 374 -1.71 22.26 34.31
CA GLY A 374 -2.93 21.96 33.55
C GLY A 374 -4.10 21.63 34.47
N ASP A 375 -4.80 20.52 34.17
CA ASP A 375 -5.90 20.05 35.03
C ASP A 375 -5.39 19.46 36.36
N VAL A 376 -4.07 19.29 36.48
CA VAL A 376 -3.35 18.82 37.65
C VAL A 376 -2.10 19.67 37.86
N GLU A 377 -1.85 20.05 39.10
CA GLU A 377 -0.65 20.77 39.45
C GLU A 377 0.19 19.98 40.47
N GLY A 378 1.51 20.07 40.38
CA GLY A 378 2.42 19.43 41.31
C GLY A 378 3.86 19.36 40.85
N GLU A 379 4.68 18.67 41.62
CA GLU A 379 6.10 18.45 41.37
C GLU A 379 6.40 16.96 41.41
N LEU A 380 7.03 16.43 40.35
CA LEU A 380 7.45 15.03 40.29
C LEU A 380 8.69 14.84 41.19
N LYS A 381 8.68 13.79 42.00
CA LYS A 381 9.78 13.42 42.88
C LYS A 381 10.58 12.26 42.33
N TYR A 382 11.89 12.29 42.49
CA TYR A 382 12.75 11.16 42.16
C TYR A 382 12.31 9.90 42.92
N GLU A 383 12.16 8.78 42.20
CA GLU A 383 11.78 7.48 42.76
C GLU A 383 12.92 6.46 42.70
N MET A 384 13.50 6.26 41.53
CA MET A 384 14.54 5.26 41.32
C MET A 384 15.43 5.56 40.11
N THR A 385 16.58 4.88 40.05
CA THR A 385 17.43 4.81 38.85
C THR A 385 17.36 3.42 38.26
N LEU A 386 17.09 3.36 36.95
CA LEU A 386 17.05 2.11 36.16
C LEU A 386 18.47 1.59 35.91
N LYS A 387 18.59 0.31 35.52
CA LYS A 387 19.88 -0.32 35.19
C LYS A 387 20.63 0.38 34.06
N ASN A 388 19.93 0.97 33.14
CA ASN A 388 20.47 1.72 32.00
C ASN A 388 20.93 3.15 32.38
N GLY A 389 20.77 3.55 33.65
CA GLY A 389 21.11 4.87 34.16
C GLY A 389 20.00 5.91 34.06
N ALA A 390 18.89 5.60 33.39
CA ALA A 390 17.74 6.48 33.37
C ALA A 390 17.09 6.60 34.78
N MET A 391 16.52 7.75 35.08
CA MET A 391 15.88 8.03 36.35
C MET A 391 14.37 8.11 36.18
N VAL A 392 13.63 7.60 37.15
CA VAL A 392 12.16 7.67 37.17
C VAL A 392 11.74 8.73 38.19
N PHE A 393 10.86 9.62 37.79
CA PHE A 393 10.23 10.62 38.60
C PHE A 393 8.72 10.37 38.63
N GLY A 394 8.10 10.50 39.80
CA GLY A 394 6.67 10.23 39.99
C GLY A 394 5.96 11.33 40.77
N LEU A 395 4.66 11.52 40.45
CA LEU A 395 3.75 12.36 41.21
C LEU A 395 2.46 11.61 41.47
N LYS A 396 2.15 11.37 42.74
CA LYS A 396 0.89 10.75 43.15
C LYS A 396 -0.21 11.78 43.31
N ILE A 397 -1.35 11.45 42.74
CA ILE A 397 -2.53 12.31 42.75
C ILE A 397 -3.80 11.46 42.81
N ASN A 398 -4.86 12.02 43.33
CA ASN A 398 -6.18 11.45 43.32
C ASN A 398 -6.98 12.17 42.23
N LEU A 399 -7.38 11.45 41.19
CA LEU A 399 -8.17 12.02 40.12
C LEU A 399 -9.55 11.33 40.06
N PRO A 400 -10.63 12.10 40.05
CA PRO A 400 -11.95 11.56 39.73
C PRO A 400 -12.01 11.11 38.24
N ASN A 401 -13.06 10.40 37.90
CA ASN A 401 -13.30 10.05 36.50
C ASN A 401 -13.44 11.32 35.63
N GLY A 402 -12.70 11.37 34.52
CA GLY A 402 -12.71 12.54 33.63
C GLY A 402 -11.61 12.49 32.58
N ASN A 403 -11.67 13.46 31.67
CA ASN A 403 -10.63 13.73 30.69
C ASN A 403 -9.71 14.80 31.23
N TYR A 404 -8.43 14.59 31.11
CA TYR A 404 -7.40 15.44 31.67
C TYR A 404 -6.36 15.82 30.61
N TYR A 405 -5.88 17.05 30.77
CA TYR A 405 -4.71 17.57 30.06
C TYR A 405 -3.64 17.97 31.08
N ILE A 406 -2.44 17.50 30.86
CA ILE A 406 -1.26 17.88 31.68
C ILE A 406 -0.09 18.29 30.79
N HIS A 407 0.70 19.19 31.33
CA HIS A 407 1.96 19.65 30.80
C HIS A 407 3.06 19.42 31.81
N VAL A 408 4.06 18.59 31.44
CA VAL A 408 5.24 18.34 32.32
C VAL A 408 6.45 19.06 31.75
N PHE A 409 7.11 19.86 32.56
CA PHE A 409 8.24 20.67 32.13
C PHE A 409 9.27 20.82 33.26
N ASP A 410 10.53 21.12 32.90
CA ASP A 410 11.55 21.58 33.84
C ASP A 410 11.42 23.08 34.11
N ALA A 411 12.07 23.56 35.16
CA ALA A 411 11.92 24.93 35.63
C ALA A 411 12.17 25.98 34.53
N ASN A 412 13.04 25.70 33.58
CA ASN A 412 13.39 26.62 32.48
C ASN A 412 12.64 26.29 31.16
N ARG A 413 11.88 25.21 31.11
CA ARG A 413 11.22 24.69 29.90
C ARG A 413 12.18 24.39 28.73
N GLU A 414 13.46 24.16 29.03
CA GLU A 414 14.50 23.95 28.01
C GLU A 414 14.81 22.46 27.79
N LEU A 415 14.66 21.65 28.83
CA LEU A 415 15.05 20.25 28.83
C LEU A 415 13.86 19.29 28.71
N CYS A 416 12.74 19.64 29.35
CA CYS A 416 11.52 18.85 29.40
C CYS A 416 10.32 19.71 29.01
N ASP A 417 9.55 19.25 28.02
CA ASP A 417 8.30 19.89 27.55
C ASP A 417 7.39 18.80 26.98
N ILE A 418 6.57 18.19 27.86
CA ILE A 418 5.71 17.05 27.48
C ILE A 418 4.27 17.38 27.76
N HIS A 419 3.45 17.35 26.69
CA HIS A 419 2.00 17.50 26.76
C HIS A 419 1.30 16.15 26.68
N ARG A 420 0.26 15.93 27.50
CA ARG A 420 -0.48 14.68 27.53
C ARG A 420 -1.96 14.88 27.75
N ASN A 421 -2.76 14.35 26.82
CA ASN A 421 -4.19 14.15 27.00
C ASN A 421 -4.45 12.70 27.39
N PHE A 422 -5.15 12.47 28.48
CA PHE A 422 -5.50 11.15 28.98
C PHE A 422 -6.86 11.13 29.64
N THR A 423 -7.42 9.94 29.79
CA THR A 423 -8.71 9.74 30.45
C THR A 423 -8.54 8.83 31.66
N VAL A 424 -9.21 9.20 32.76
CA VAL A 424 -9.38 8.36 33.94
C VAL A 424 -10.83 7.95 34.00
N GLU A 425 -11.14 6.66 33.83
CA GLU A 425 -12.51 6.16 33.87
C GLU A 425 -12.55 4.69 34.25
N GLU A 426 -13.37 4.34 35.27
CA GLU A 426 -13.47 2.98 35.82
C GLU A 426 -13.92 1.92 34.81
N ASN A 427 -14.69 2.30 33.81
CA ASN A 427 -15.18 1.45 32.74
C ASN A 427 -15.06 2.21 31.42
N TYR A 428 -13.82 2.61 31.08
CA TYR A 428 -13.59 3.35 29.87
C TYR A 428 -14.16 2.59 28.67
N LYS A 429 -15.20 3.16 28.09
CA LYS A 429 -15.77 2.76 26.82
C LYS A 429 -15.31 3.77 25.79
N GLY A 430 -14.10 3.56 25.26
CA GLY A 430 -13.59 4.44 24.24
C GLY A 430 -14.39 4.27 22.95
N GLU A 431 -15.05 5.31 22.49
CA GLU A 431 -15.34 5.46 21.08
C GLU A 431 -14.03 5.79 20.39
N LYS A 432 -13.38 4.79 19.86
CA LYS A 432 -12.24 5.02 18.97
C LYS A 432 -12.68 4.72 17.56
N GLU A 433 -12.35 5.65 16.69
CA GLU A 433 -12.26 5.36 15.27
C GLU A 433 -11.26 4.21 15.13
N ILE A 434 -11.79 3.00 15.11
CA ILE A 434 -11.03 1.87 14.61
C ILE A 434 -10.82 2.24 13.16
N ALA A 435 -9.63 2.72 12.84
CA ALA A 435 -9.22 2.85 11.47
C ALA A 435 -9.22 1.42 10.89
N ILE A 436 -10.40 0.96 10.54
CA ILE A 436 -10.53 -0.09 9.56
C ILE A 436 -9.94 0.59 8.34
N HIS A 437 -8.66 0.43 8.15
CA HIS A 437 -8.05 0.72 6.88
C HIS A 437 -8.89 -0.09 5.91
N ASN A 438 -9.67 0.65 5.16
CA ASN A 438 -10.71 0.03 4.37
C ASN A 438 -9.98 -0.66 3.22
N PRO A 439 -9.69 -1.97 3.32
CA PRO A 439 -9.19 -2.72 2.18
C PRO A 439 -10.20 -2.61 1.03
N ARG A 440 -11.42 -2.15 1.33
CA ARG A 440 -12.48 -1.86 0.38
C ARG A 440 -12.13 -0.75 -0.60
N ALA A 441 -11.33 0.26 -0.27
CA ALA A 441 -10.92 1.25 -1.26
C ALA A 441 -10.05 0.60 -2.35
N PHE A 442 -9.11 -0.24 -1.96
CA PHE A 442 -8.31 -1.05 -2.88
C PHE A 442 -9.16 -2.11 -3.61
N LEU A 443 -10.13 -2.70 -2.91
CA LEU A 443 -11.09 -3.65 -3.43
C LEU A 443 -12.03 -2.98 -4.42
N VAL A 444 -12.52 -1.80 -4.13
CA VAL A 444 -13.41 -1.05 -5.02
C VAL A 444 -12.65 -0.57 -6.24
N LEU A 445 -11.37 -0.19 -6.12
CA LEU A 445 -10.49 0.06 -7.27
C LEU A 445 -10.39 -1.19 -8.16
N ARG A 446 -10.23 -2.36 -7.56
CA ARG A 446 -10.16 -3.64 -8.25
C ARG A 446 -11.52 -4.06 -8.82
N PHE A 447 -12.58 -3.93 -8.04
CA PHE A 447 -13.93 -4.23 -8.52
C PHE A 447 -14.44 -3.22 -9.53
N SER A 448 -14.02 -1.95 -9.49
CA SER A 448 -14.35 -0.99 -10.54
C SER A 448 -13.63 -1.27 -11.86
N ALA A 449 -12.48 -1.93 -11.81
CA ALA A 449 -11.81 -2.41 -13.01
C ALA A 449 -12.65 -3.45 -13.77
N ILE A 450 -13.36 -4.33 -13.07
CA ILE A 450 -14.21 -5.36 -13.70
C ILE A 450 -15.34 -4.73 -14.53
N PRO A 451 -16.18 -3.83 -13.99
CA PRO A 451 -17.18 -3.13 -14.82
C PRO A 451 -16.56 -2.36 -15.98
N MET A 452 -15.40 -1.72 -15.78
CA MET A 452 -14.68 -1.02 -16.83
C MET A 452 -14.23 -1.98 -17.95
N ILE A 453 -13.65 -3.11 -17.59
CA ILE A 453 -13.22 -4.14 -18.56
C ILE A 453 -14.44 -4.70 -19.29
N LEU A 454 -15.50 -5.06 -18.60
CA LEU A 454 -16.75 -5.54 -19.20
C LEU A 454 -17.36 -4.49 -20.14
N PHE A 455 -17.32 -3.23 -19.73
CA PHE A 455 -17.78 -2.10 -20.52
C PHE A 455 -16.96 -1.95 -21.82
N LEU A 456 -15.62 -2.05 -21.72
CA LEU A 456 -14.76 -2.05 -22.90
C LEU A 456 -15.04 -3.25 -23.79
N PHE A 457 -15.28 -4.44 -23.23
CA PHE A 457 -15.66 -5.63 -23.99
C PHE A 457 -16.97 -5.43 -24.79
N VAL A 458 -17.99 -4.81 -24.17
CA VAL A 458 -19.24 -4.48 -24.89
C VAL A 458 -18.96 -3.59 -26.10
N ILE A 459 -18.06 -2.61 -25.97
CA ILE A 459 -17.70 -1.70 -27.06
C ILE A 459 -16.98 -2.43 -28.19
N ILE A 460 -16.02 -3.28 -27.86
CA ILE A 460 -15.13 -3.93 -28.87
C ILE A 460 -15.62 -5.29 -29.36
N PHE A 461 -16.72 -5.80 -28.82
CA PHE A 461 -17.24 -7.10 -29.25
C PHE A 461 -17.47 -7.11 -30.78
N PRO A 462 -16.86 -8.04 -31.54
CA PRO A 462 -16.73 -7.92 -32.97
C PRO A 462 -18.03 -8.26 -33.76
N ASN A 463 -18.99 -8.92 -33.11
CA ASN A 463 -20.23 -9.34 -33.74
C ASN A 463 -21.33 -8.29 -33.56
N ASP A 464 -22.22 -8.23 -34.53
CA ASP A 464 -23.45 -7.46 -34.47
C ASP A 464 -24.39 -8.17 -33.48
N LEU A 465 -24.24 -7.89 -32.19
CA LEU A 465 -25.33 -8.15 -31.26
C LEU A 465 -26.53 -7.38 -31.81
N ASN A 466 -27.71 -8.02 -31.95
CA ASN A 466 -28.95 -7.45 -32.50
C ASN A 466 -29.46 -6.19 -31.73
N LEU A 467 -28.56 -5.33 -31.32
CA LEU A 467 -28.87 -3.98 -30.87
C LEU A 467 -29.26 -3.22 -32.14
N ASN A 468 -30.44 -2.67 -32.13
CA ASN A 468 -31.05 -2.01 -33.29
C ASN A 468 -30.27 -0.74 -33.63
N TYR A 469 -29.14 -0.91 -34.35
CA TYR A 469 -28.19 0.16 -34.73
C TYR A 469 -28.88 1.29 -35.49
N LYS A 470 -29.99 0.98 -36.22
CA LYS A 470 -30.82 1.99 -36.89
C LYS A 470 -31.34 3.03 -35.88
N LYS A 471 -31.66 2.62 -34.66
CA LYS A 471 -32.10 3.57 -33.62
C LYS A 471 -30.95 4.44 -33.08
N ILE A 472 -29.73 3.89 -32.95
CA ILE A 472 -28.58 4.62 -32.47
C ILE A 472 -28.05 5.60 -33.54
N ASP A 473 -27.97 5.18 -34.79
CA ASP A 473 -27.70 6.06 -35.94
C ASP A 473 -28.77 7.15 -36.08
N PHE A 474 -30.03 6.79 -35.84
CA PHE A 474 -31.12 7.77 -35.78
C PHE A 474 -30.94 8.77 -34.67
N ILE A 475 -30.51 8.34 -33.46
CA ILE A 475 -30.24 9.24 -32.32
C ILE A 475 -29.06 10.16 -32.66
N GLU A 476 -27.98 9.63 -33.25
CA GLU A 476 -26.81 10.44 -33.65
C GLU A 476 -27.21 11.47 -34.72
N LYS A 477 -27.95 11.06 -35.74
CA LYS A 477 -28.53 11.96 -36.76
C LYS A 477 -29.59 12.90 -36.21
N TYR A 478 -30.40 12.45 -35.25
CA TYR A 478 -31.43 13.26 -34.61
C TYR A 478 -30.81 14.36 -33.74
N ILE A 479 -29.72 14.07 -33.02
CA ILE A 479 -28.98 15.06 -32.29
C ILE A 479 -28.33 16.07 -33.25
N ASP A 480 -27.75 15.60 -34.36
CA ASP A 480 -27.15 16.48 -35.38
C ASP A 480 -28.19 17.35 -36.08
N ASN A 481 -29.39 16.83 -36.36
CA ASN A 481 -30.46 17.59 -37.04
C ASN A 481 -31.28 18.47 -36.08
N LYS A 482 -31.46 18.08 -34.81
CA LYS A 482 -32.23 18.85 -33.84
C LYS A 482 -31.52 20.09 -33.34
N ASN A 483 -30.20 20.17 -33.43
CA ASN A 483 -29.47 21.40 -33.18
C ASN A 483 -29.93 22.56 -34.09
N LYS A 484 -30.69 22.27 -35.16
CA LYS A 484 -31.24 23.30 -36.03
C LYS A 484 -32.71 23.67 -35.74
N LYS A 485 -33.50 22.89 -34.96
CA LYS A 485 -34.96 23.09 -34.86
C LYS A 485 -35.64 22.88 -33.49
N CYS A 486 -34.95 22.62 -32.41
CA CYS A 486 -35.63 22.28 -31.14
C CYS A 486 -35.17 23.03 -29.88
N ASN A 487 -36.18 23.42 -29.06
CA ASN A 487 -36.02 24.03 -27.73
C ASN A 487 -35.55 23.05 -26.62
N MET A 488 -34.79 22.03 -26.92
CA MET A 488 -34.20 21.24 -25.86
C MET A 488 -32.98 21.97 -25.26
N ASN A 489 -32.96 22.00 -23.94
CA ASN A 489 -31.86 22.59 -23.19
C ASN A 489 -30.54 21.91 -23.62
N ILE A 490 -29.54 22.69 -23.99
CA ILE A 490 -28.20 22.25 -24.39
C ILE A 490 -27.64 21.21 -23.39
N PHE A 491 -27.85 21.41 -22.08
CA PHE A 491 -27.46 20.48 -21.04
C PHE A 491 -28.07 19.09 -21.18
N SER A 492 -29.32 18.97 -21.59
CA SER A 492 -29.99 17.69 -21.82
C SER A 492 -29.38 16.93 -22.99
N ILE A 493 -29.00 17.62 -24.06
CA ILE A 493 -28.33 17.01 -25.23
C ILE A 493 -26.96 16.46 -24.81
N TYR A 494 -26.17 17.23 -24.07
CA TYR A 494 -24.86 16.81 -23.59
C TYR A 494 -24.93 15.63 -22.61
N PHE A 495 -25.90 15.66 -21.71
CA PHE A 495 -26.14 14.55 -20.78
C PHE A 495 -26.42 13.23 -21.53
N TRP A 496 -27.31 13.26 -22.53
CA TRP A 496 -27.58 12.08 -23.33
C TRP A 496 -26.40 11.61 -24.19
N LEU A 497 -25.60 12.53 -24.73
CA LEU A 497 -24.37 12.18 -25.46
C LEU A 497 -23.36 11.49 -24.56
N ILE A 498 -23.23 11.90 -23.31
CA ILE A 498 -22.35 11.25 -22.33
C ILE A 498 -22.85 9.84 -22.04
N ILE A 499 -24.15 9.67 -21.72
CA ILE A 499 -24.73 8.36 -21.38
C ILE A 499 -24.68 7.41 -22.59
N LEU A 500 -24.93 7.90 -23.78
CA LEU A 500 -24.94 7.09 -25.01
C LEU A 500 -23.55 6.93 -25.63
N SER A 501 -22.53 7.57 -25.07
CA SER A 501 -21.16 7.51 -25.62
C SER A 501 -20.64 6.10 -25.90
N PRO A 502 -20.89 5.08 -25.04
CA PRO A 502 -20.44 3.71 -25.30
C PRO A 502 -21.02 3.14 -26.58
N PHE A 503 -22.30 3.38 -26.81
CA PHE A 503 -23.01 2.88 -27.98
C PHE A 503 -22.59 3.62 -29.28
N ILE A 504 -22.36 4.92 -29.18
CA ILE A 504 -21.85 5.75 -30.25
C ILE A 504 -20.46 5.27 -30.69
N ILE A 505 -19.56 5.07 -29.71
CA ILE A 505 -18.21 4.59 -29.96
C ILE A 505 -18.22 3.17 -30.52
N ARG A 506 -19.10 2.30 -29.98
CA ARG A 506 -19.31 0.97 -30.55
C ARG A 506 -19.74 1.02 -32.02
N ASN A 507 -20.70 1.86 -32.33
CA ASN A 507 -21.16 1.99 -33.74
C ASN A 507 -20.02 2.41 -34.68
N ARG A 508 -19.18 3.35 -34.23
CA ARG A 508 -17.96 3.77 -34.95
C ARG A 508 -16.95 2.63 -35.06
N PHE A 509 -16.75 1.86 -33.99
CA PHE A 509 -15.87 0.70 -33.99
C PHE A 509 -16.32 -0.37 -34.98
N LEU A 510 -17.63 -0.62 -35.09
CA LEU A 510 -18.18 -1.59 -36.03
C LEU A 510 -18.01 -1.20 -37.52
N LYS A 511 -17.76 0.09 -37.82
CA LYS A 511 -17.41 0.57 -39.17
C LYS A 511 -15.97 0.21 -39.59
N LEU A 512 -15.13 -0.26 -38.66
CA LEU A 512 -13.78 -0.73 -38.97
C LEU A 512 -13.81 -2.07 -39.73
N ALA A 513 -12.74 -2.35 -40.48
CA ALA A 513 -12.54 -3.64 -41.13
C ALA A 513 -12.64 -4.80 -40.13
N LYS A 514 -13.32 -5.89 -40.49
CA LYS A 514 -13.55 -7.06 -39.61
C LYS A 514 -12.25 -7.63 -39.04
N SER A 515 -11.18 -7.71 -39.83
CA SER A 515 -9.88 -8.21 -39.40
C SER A 515 -9.28 -7.34 -38.29
N LEU A 516 -9.43 -6.01 -38.38
CA LEU A 516 -8.95 -5.09 -37.39
C LEU A 516 -9.76 -5.17 -36.08
N ARG A 517 -11.09 -5.26 -36.20
CA ARG A 517 -11.97 -5.46 -35.02
C ARG A 517 -11.62 -6.74 -34.28
N ASN A 518 -11.43 -7.85 -35.02
CA ASN A 518 -11.05 -9.13 -34.45
C ASN A 518 -9.67 -9.04 -33.76
N LEU A 519 -8.72 -8.32 -34.34
CA LEU A 519 -7.40 -8.13 -33.75
C LEU A 519 -7.47 -7.32 -32.43
N ILE A 520 -8.22 -6.22 -32.44
CA ILE A 520 -8.40 -5.40 -31.21
C ILE A 520 -9.12 -6.21 -30.13
N PHE A 521 -10.12 -7.00 -30.51
CA PHE A 521 -10.80 -7.89 -29.59
C PHE A 521 -9.85 -8.94 -29.01
N PHE A 522 -9.05 -9.60 -29.88
CA PHE A 522 -8.05 -10.56 -29.44
C PHE A 522 -7.05 -9.93 -28.45
N LEU A 523 -6.52 -8.75 -28.75
CA LEU A 523 -5.63 -8.02 -27.84
C LEU A 523 -6.30 -7.72 -26.51
N SER A 524 -7.61 -7.51 -26.49
CA SER A 524 -8.35 -7.22 -25.26
C SER A 524 -8.60 -8.45 -24.39
N ILE A 525 -8.79 -9.63 -25.00
CA ILE A 525 -8.95 -10.89 -24.25
C ILE A 525 -7.62 -11.55 -23.90
N TYR A 526 -6.55 -11.15 -24.58
CA TYR A 526 -5.21 -11.72 -24.40
C TYR A 526 -4.78 -11.82 -22.92
N PRO A 527 -4.91 -10.77 -22.07
CA PRO A 527 -4.47 -10.85 -20.68
C PRO A 527 -5.23 -11.84 -19.80
N ILE A 528 -6.41 -12.30 -20.26
CA ILE A 528 -7.25 -13.23 -19.50
C ILE A 528 -6.68 -14.65 -19.60
N PHE A 529 -6.11 -15.02 -20.76
CA PHE A 529 -5.70 -16.39 -21.06
C PHE A 529 -4.20 -16.58 -21.16
N LEU A 530 -3.45 -15.51 -21.42
CA LEU A 530 -2.01 -15.56 -21.66
C LEU A 530 -1.25 -14.66 -20.71
N PRO A 531 0.01 -15.01 -20.38
CA PRO A 531 0.83 -14.20 -19.49
C PRO A 531 1.10 -12.84 -20.10
N LEU A 532 1.03 -11.80 -19.27
CA LEU A 532 1.42 -10.44 -19.63
C LEU A 532 2.92 -10.26 -19.60
N TYR A 533 3.60 -10.92 -18.65
CA TYR A 533 5.02 -10.78 -18.43
C TYR A 533 5.71 -12.11 -18.23
N PHE A 534 6.94 -12.20 -18.73
CA PHE A 534 7.92 -13.21 -18.34
C PHE A 534 8.90 -12.57 -17.36
N PHE A 535 9.18 -13.28 -16.28
CA PHE A 535 10.30 -12.94 -15.41
C PHE A 535 11.55 -13.67 -15.87
N ASP A 536 12.69 -13.10 -15.49
CA ASP A 536 13.95 -13.83 -15.54
C ASP A 536 13.84 -15.14 -14.78
N LYS A 537 14.68 -16.09 -15.15
CA LYS A 537 14.81 -17.35 -14.41
C LYS A 537 15.03 -17.04 -12.94
N ILE A 538 13.95 -17.02 -12.17
CA ILE A 538 14.05 -17.13 -10.74
C ILE A 538 14.38 -18.59 -10.50
N TYR A 539 15.60 -18.87 -10.02
CA TYR A 539 16.12 -20.23 -9.75
C TYR A 539 16.21 -21.14 -10.97
N GLY A 540 16.59 -20.60 -12.11
CA GLY A 540 16.66 -21.38 -13.34
C GLY A 540 15.31 -21.75 -13.96
N LYS A 541 14.17 -21.35 -13.35
CA LYS A 541 12.82 -21.60 -13.84
C LYS A 541 12.23 -20.33 -14.42
N ILE A 542 11.64 -20.41 -15.62
CA ILE A 542 10.92 -19.31 -16.24
C ILE A 542 9.66 -19.04 -15.40
N SER A 543 9.42 -17.79 -15.09
CA SER A 543 8.27 -17.34 -14.32
C SER A 543 7.38 -16.45 -15.16
N PHE A 544 6.07 -16.49 -14.91
CA PHE A 544 5.06 -15.82 -15.70
C PHE A 544 4.13 -15.01 -14.82
N ALA A 545 3.76 -13.78 -15.22
CA ALA A 545 2.67 -13.04 -14.62
C ALA A 545 1.43 -13.08 -15.50
N PHE A 546 0.35 -13.53 -14.92
CA PHE A 546 -0.99 -13.51 -15.48
C PHE A 546 -1.80 -12.36 -14.87
N ASN A 547 -3.07 -12.31 -15.17
CA ASN A 547 -3.98 -11.24 -14.74
C ASN A 547 -4.01 -11.01 -13.20
N VAL A 548 -4.11 -12.09 -12.45
CA VAL A 548 -4.31 -12.03 -10.97
C VAL A 548 -3.32 -12.87 -10.18
N PHE A 549 -2.44 -13.58 -10.84
CA PHE A 549 -1.48 -14.47 -10.22
C PHE A 549 -0.16 -14.52 -10.98
N ILE A 550 0.86 -14.93 -10.28
CA ILE A 550 2.17 -15.24 -10.86
C ILE A 550 2.44 -16.73 -10.73
N VAL A 551 3.17 -17.26 -11.70
CA VAL A 551 3.63 -18.65 -11.70
C VAL A 551 5.16 -18.64 -11.62
N ILE A 552 5.71 -19.21 -10.56
CA ILE A 552 7.14 -19.34 -10.36
C ILE A 552 7.47 -20.83 -10.24
N GLY A 553 8.00 -21.41 -11.32
CA GLY A 553 8.22 -22.85 -11.40
C GLY A 553 6.90 -23.61 -11.23
N ASN A 554 6.74 -24.35 -10.14
CA ASN A 554 5.51 -25.10 -9.82
C ASN A 554 4.61 -24.38 -8.82
N SER A 555 4.97 -23.19 -8.36
CA SER A 555 4.19 -22.40 -7.41
C SER A 555 3.31 -21.39 -8.14
N ILE A 556 2.01 -21.37 -7.80
CA ILE A 556 1.06 -20.35 -8.23
C ILE A 556 0.78 -19.45 -7.03
N GLN A 557 1.05 -18.16 -7.19
CA GLN A 557 0.85 -17.17 -6.14
C GLN A 557 -0.11 -16.10 -6.63
N TYR A 558 -1.12 -15.79 -5.78
CA TYR A 558 -1.96 -14.62 -6.02
C TYR A 558 -1.13 -13.35 -5.84
N GLU A 559 -1.25 -12.39 -6.75
CA GLU A 559 -0.41 -11.22 -6.76
C GLU A 559 -1.21 -9.96 -7.10
N ASN A 560 -1.21 -9.02 -6.18
CA ASN A 560 -1.94 -7.77 -6.32
C ASN A 560 -1.44 -6.93 -7.50
N TRP A 561 -0.11 -6.85 -7.66
CA TRP A 561 0.51 -6.10 -8.74
C TRP A 561 0.18 -6.66 -10.12
N ALA A 562 -0.07 -7.96 -10.24
CA ALA A 562 -0.51 -8.55 -11.50
C ALA A 562 -1.85 -7.96 -11.95
N MET A 563 -2.78 -7.72 -11.02
CA MET A 563 -4.04 -7.03 -11.31
C MET A 563 -3.84 -5.57 -11.72
N GLU A 564 -2.97 -4.84 -11.04
CA GLU A 564 -2.70 -3.43 -11.36
C GLU A 564 -2.02 -3.28 -12.73
N ILE A 565 -1.12 -4.18 -13.07
CA ILE A 565 -0.50 -4.24 -14.39
C ILE A 565 -1.56 -4.54 -15.46
N THR A 566 -2.47 -5.46 -15.21
CA THR A 566 -3.57 -5.74 -16.12
C THR A 566 -4.48 -4.54 -16.29
N TYR A 567 -4.81 -3.86 -15.20
CA TYR A 567 -5.59 -2.62 -15.24
C TYR A 567 -4.89 -1.55 -16.08
N SER A 568 -3.57 -1.36 -15.87
CA SER A 568 -2.78 -0.44 -16.68
C SER A 568 -2.76 -0.82 -18.17
N TYR A 569 -2.75 -2.10 -18.48
CA TYR A 569 -2.85 -2.59 -19.85
C TYR A 569 -4.16 -2.14 -20.51
N TYR A 570 -5.29 -2.30 -19.86
CA TYR A 570 -6.57 -1.85 -20.41
C TYR A 570 -6.64 -0.33 -20.55
N LEU A 571 -6.17 0.39 -19.56
CA LEU A 571 -6.21 1.87 -19.54
C LEU A 571 -5.22 2.49 -20.54
N LEU A 572 -4.01 1.97 -20.62
CA LEU A 572 -2.92 2.60 -21.37
C LEU A 572 -2.74 2.03 -22.80
N ILE A 573 -3.28 0.86 -23.08
CA ILE A 573 -3.16 0.21 -24.39
C ILE A 573 -4.51 0.06 -25.06
N ILE A 574 -5.46 -0.63 -24.45
CA ILE A 574 -6.74 -0.96 -25.09
C ILE A 574 -7.61 0.29 -25.28
N PHE A 575 -7.71 1.13 -24.24
CA PHE A 575 -8.49 2.36 -24.33
C PHE A 575 -7.97 3.32 -25.42
N PRO A 576 -6.66 3.63 -25.55
CA PRO A 576 -6.15 4.46 -26.64
C PRO A 576 -6.45 3.90 -28.03
N ILE A 577 -6.40 2.57 -28.19
CA ILE A 577 -6.74 1.94 -29.49
C ILE A 577 -8.21 2.16 -29.82
N ILE A 578 -9.11 1.94 -28.85
CA ILE A 578 -10.55 2.15 -29.04
C ILE A 578 -10.82 3.62 -29.38
N PHE A 579 -10.24 4.51 -28.58
CA PHE A 579 -10.37 5.95 -28.75
C PHE A 579 -9.89 6.42 -30.11
N TYR A 580 -8.70 5.99 -30.51
CA TYR A 580 -8.14 6.31 -31.84
C TYR A 580 -8.97 5.72 -32.97
N SER A 581 -9.38 4.47 -32.83
CA SER A 581 -10.18 3.76 -33.83
C SER A 581 -11.53 4.43 -34.07
N SER A 582 -12.19 4.91 -33.01
CA SER A 582 -13.45 5.63 -33.09
C SER A 582 -13.30 6.96 -33.85
N SER A 583 -12.15 7.61 -33.72
CA SER A 583 -11.87 8.89 -34.38
C SER A 583 -11.67 8.79 -35.90
N LEU A 584 -11.42 7.61 -36.43
CA LEU A 584 -11.16 7.40 -37.86
C LEU A 584 -12.34 7.78 -38.72
N SER A 585 -13.58 7.65 -38.23
CA SER A 585 -14.78 8.12 -38.92
C SER A 585 -14.77 9.64 -39.17
N TYR A 586 -13.95 10.39 -38.45
CA TYR A 586 -13.76 11.84 -38.57
C TYR A 586 -12.43 12.24 -39.20
N LYS A 587 -11.80 11.32 -39.98
CA LYS A 587 -10.46 11.57 -40.58
C LYS A 587 -10.40 12.86 -41.42
N LYS A 588 -11.53 13.31 -41.96
CA LYS A 588 -11.64 14.58 -42.70
C LYS A 588 -11.43 15.82 -41.81
N ILE A 589 -11.61 15.71 -40.50
CA ILE A 589 -11.46 16.80 -39.55
C ILE A 589 -10.06 16.72 -38.96
N LYS A 590 -9.10 17.39 -39.61
CA LYS A 590 -7.66 17.37 -39.27
C LYS A 590 -7.38 17.66 -37.79
N ILE A 591 -8.11 18.59 -37.18
CA ILE A 591 -7.89 19.00 -35.78
C ILE A 591 -8.21 17.88 -34.80
N ILE A 592 -9.30 17.15 -34.99
CA ILE A 592 -9.69 16.01 -34.13
C ILE A 592 -8.65 14.91 -34.26
N HIS A 593 -8.22 14.63 -35.48
CA HIS A 593 -7.23 13.61 -35.72
C HIS A 593 -5.90 13.93 -35.05
N ILE A 594 -5.42 15.18 -35.14
CA ILE A 594 -4.20 15.64 -34.47
C ILE A 594 -4.35 15.52 -32.95
N LEU A 595 -5.46 15.99 -32.38
CA LEU A 595 -5.71 15.90 -30.93
C LEU A 595 -5.68 14.46 -30.42
N ASN A 596 -6.34 13.54 -31.13
CA ASN A 596 -6.34 12.13 -30.79
C ASN A 596 -4.96 11.48 -30.91
N CYS A 597 -4.19 11.85 -31.94
CA CYS A 597 -2.79 11.40 -32.05
C CYS A 597 -1.94 11.87 -30.87
N ILE A 598 -2.14 13.09 -30.40
CA ILE A 598 -1.43 13.64 -29.23
C ILE A 598 -1.81 12.88 -27.96
N ILE A 599 -3.11 12.68 -27.69
CA ILE A 599 -3.60 11.96 -26.52
C ILE A 599 -3.13 10.51 -26.52
N CYS A 600 -3.31 9.81 -27.64
CA CYS A 600 -2.85 8.42 -27.76
C CYS A 600 -1.33 8.31 -27.66
N GLY A 601 -0.60 9.24 -28.26
CA GLY A 601 0.86 9.31 -28.15
C GLY A 601 1.32 9.51 -26.72
N PHE A 602 0.68 10.39 -25.96
CA PHE A 602 0.97 10.61 -24.55
C PHE A 602 0.70 9.35 -23.69
N LEU A 603 -0.48 8.72 -23.84
CA LEU A 603 -0.85 7.51 -23.08
C LEU A 603 0.09 6.34 -23.42
N LEU A 604 0.42 6.14 -24.69
CA LEU A 604 1.36 5.09 -25.10
C LEU A 604 2.79 5.37 -24.62
N SER A 605 3.24 6.64 -24.63
CA SER A 605 4.54 7.01 -24.07
C SER A 605 4.61 6.73 -22.57
N TYR A 606 3.53 7.03 -21.85
CA TYR A 606 3.41 6.69 -20.45
C TYR A 606 3.39 5.16 -20.22
N ALA A 607 2.68 4.40 -21.07
CA ALA A 607 2.70 2.94 -21.04
C ALA A 607 4.10 2.37 -21.26
N ILE A 608 4.85 2.93 -22.21
CA ILE A 608 6.25 2.53 -22.47
C ILE A 608 7.12 2.79 -21.23
N LEU A 609 7.05 4.00 -20.68
CA LEU A 609 7.84 4.39 -19.51
C LEU A 609 7.48 3.53 -18.28
N PHE A 610 6.20 3.36 -18.01
CA PHE A 610 5.70 2.53 -16.90
C PHE A 610 6.17 1.09 -17.01
N ASN A 611 6.00 0.48 -18.19
CA ASN A 611 6.41 -0.90 -18.42
C ASN A 611 7.93 -1.08 -18.45
N PHE A 612 8.65 -0.10 -18.99
CA PHE A 612 10.11 -0.12 -18.96
C PHE A 612 10.62 -0.13 -17.51
N THR A 613 10.05 0.69 -16.63
CA THR A 613 10.42 0.72 -15.21
C THR A 613 10.08 -0.60 -14.50
N LEU A 614 8.88 -1.13 -14.71
CA LEU A 614 8.46 -2.38 -14.07
C LEU A 614 9.28 -3.59 -14.56
N LEU A 615 9.46 -3.71 -15.87
CA LEU A 615 10.20 -4.82 -16.46
C LEU A 615 11.68 -4.77 -16.13
N ALA A 616 12.24 -3.58 -16.08
CA ALA A 616 13.63 -3.37 -15.73
C ALA A 616 13.95 -3.79 -14.30
N GLN A 617 12.97 -3.66 -13.38
CA GLN A 617 13.09 -4.14 -12.00
C GLN A 617 12.94 -5.67 -11.89
N SER A 618 12.16 -6.30 -12.76
CA SER A 618 11.76 -7.70 -12.65
C SER A 618 12.51 -8.65 -13.59
N THR A 619 13.16 -8.14 -14.65
CA THR A 619 13.82 -8.97 -15.67
C THR A 619 15.20 -8.44 -16.05
N LYS A 620 16.04 -9.31 -16.65
CA LYS A 620 17.21 -8.83 -17.35
C LYS A 620 16.79 -8.04 -18.59
N PHE A 621 17.51 -6.94 -18.87
CA PHE A 621 17.22 -6.05 -20.00
C PHE A 621 17.12 -6.79 -21.34
N GLU A 622 17.87 -7.88 -21.50
CA GLU A 622 17.89 -8.70 -22.72
C GLU A 622 16.53 -9.38 -23.00
N TYR A 623 15.73 -9.64 -21.96
CA TYR A 623 14.40 -10.23 -22.10
C TYR A 623 13.27 -9.20 -22.24
N LEU A 624 13.58 -7.90 -22.12
CA LEU A 624 12.58 -6.83 -22.24
C LEU A 624 11.84 -6.91 -23.57
N PHE A 625 12.57 -7.09 -24.67
CA PHE A 625 12.01 -7.13 -26.04
C PHE A 625 11.25 -8.42 -26.33
N LEU A 626 11.52 -9.50 -25.63
CA LEU A 626 10.80 -10.76 -25.75
C LEU A 626 9.54 -10.81 -24.88
N ASN A 627 9.35 -9.79 -24.04
CA ASN A 627 8.22 -9.75 -23.13
C ASN A 627 6.90 -9.58 -23.91
N PRO A 628 5.88 -10.40 -23.65
CA PRO A 628 4.61 -10.35 -24.39
C PRO A 628 3.95 -8.97 -24.36
N TYR A 629 3.99 -8.27 -23.23
CA TYR A 629 3.46 -6.92 -23.12
C TYR A 629 4.16 -5.94 -24.09
N PHE A 630 5.49 -6.01 -24.18
CA PHE A 630 6.24 -5.17 -25.11
C PHE A 630 5.91 -5.48 -26.57
N ILE A 631 5.79 -6.77 -26.91
CA ILE A 631 5.39 -7.20 -28.26
C ILE A 631 4.01 -6.64 -28.60
N VAL A 632 3.05 -6.75 -27.68
CA VAL A 632 1.70 -6.20 -27.88
C VAL A 632 1.77 -4.68 -28.07
N LEU A 633 2.56 -3.96 -27.28
CA LEU A 633 2.73 -2.52 -27.41
C LEU A 633 3.26 -2.12 -28.78
N VAL A 634 4.26 -2.83 -29.30
CA VAL A 634 4.80 -2.62 -30.66
C VAL A 634 3.72 -2.89 -31.72
N LEU A 635 2.95 -3.98 -31.58
CA LEU A 635 1.84 -4.28 -32.49
C LEU A 635 0.78 -3.16 -32.49
N VAL A 636 0.47 -2.61 -31.33
CA VAL A 636 -0.46 -1.48 -31.18
C VAL A 636 0.05 -0.24 -31.88
N ILE A 637 1.32 0.10 -31.73
CA ILE A 637 1.94 1.22 -32.42
C ILE A 637 1.86 1.01 -33.94
N ILE A 638 2.17 -0.20 -34.42
CA ILE A 638 2.05 -0.53 -35.84
C ILE A 638 0.60 -0.40 -36.34
N ILE A 639 -0.39 -0.83 -35.54
CA ILE A 639 -1.81 -0.66 -35.84
C ILE A 639 -2.14 0.82 -35.98
N ILE A 640 -1.77 1.64 -35.02
CA ILE A 640 -2.03 3.10 -35.05
C ILE A 640 -1.38 3.75 -36.26
N ILE A 641 -0.12 3.40 -36.58
CA ILE A 641 0.56 3.90 -37.77
C ILE A 641 -0.18 3.48 -39.05
N LYS A 642 -0.56 2.21 -39.19
CA LYS A 642 -1.32 1.73 -40.37
C LYS A 642 -2.67 2.43 -40.47
N LEU A 643 -3.36 2.65 -39.37
CA LEU A 643 -4.62 3.40 -39.32
C LEU A 643 -4.44 4.87 -39.70
N SER A 644 -3.33 5.48 -39.30
CA SER A 644 -3.02 6.89 -39.59
C SER A 644 -2.72 7.13 -41.07
N PHE A 645 -1.93 6.26 -41.68
CA PHE A 645 -1.39 6.45 -43.02
C PHE A 645 -2.00 5.52 -44.05
N GLY A 646 -2.70 4.47 -43.66
CA GLY A 646 -3.34 3.51 -44.56
C GLY A 646 -4.57 4.09 -45.27
N LYS A 647 -4.74 3.75 -46.57
CA LYS A 647 -6.03 3.93 -47.25
C LYS A 647 -7.03 2.93 -46.67
N ILE A 648 -7.78 3.33 -45.65
CA ILE A 648 -8.86 2.51 -45.10
C ILE A 648 -9.98 2.55 -46.15
N LYS A 649 -10.27 1.42 -46.79
CA LYS A 649 -11.53 1.23 -47.54
C LYS A 649 -12.65 1.20 -46.49
N ILE A 650 -13.18 2.36 -46.15
CA ILE A 650 -14.44 2.44 -45.42
C ILE A 650 -15.51 1.95 -46.40
N LYS A 651 -16.33 1.02 -45.93
CA LYS A 651 -17.42 0.40 -46.71
C LYS A 651 -18.56 1.41 -46.97
N GLU A 652 -18.22 2.61 -47.44
CA GLU A 652 -19.18 3.71 -47.60
C GLU A 652 -19.99 3.67 -48.91
N LYS A 653 -19.62 2.82 -49.87
CA LYS A 653 -20.18 3.00 -51.21
C LYS A 653 -21.43 2.12 -51.56
N LYS A 654 -21.69 1.06 -50.81
CA LYS A 654 -22.87 0.22 -51.09
C LYS A 654 -24.09 0.53 -50.21
N GLU A 655 -23.83 0.96 -48.99
CA GLU A 655 -24.93 1.25 -48.04
C GLU A 655 -25.56 2.64 -48.25
N ALA A 656 -24.84 3.58 -48.84
CA ALA A 656 -25.41 4.88 -49.20
C ALA A 656 -26.35 4.76 -50.42
N GLU A 657 -25.98 3.93 -51.40
CA GLU A 657 -26.80 3.67 -52.58
C GLU A 657 -28.06 2.85 -52.24
N GLU A 658 -27.97 1.87 -51.33
CA GLU A 658 -29.13 1.12 -50.84
C GLU A 658 -30.07 1.97 -49.96
N TRP A 659 -29.58 3.04 -49.36
CA TRP A 659 -30.40 3.95 -48.56
C TRP A 659 -31.11 5.01 -49.38
N GLU A 660 -30.49 5.48 -50.45
CA GLU A 660 -31.19 6.36 -51.42
C GLU A 660 -32.31 5.62 -52.10
N GLU A 661 -32.12 4.35 -52.50
CA GLU A 661 -33.18 3.50 -53.05
C GLU A 661 -34.32 3.17 -52.07
N MET A 662 -34.06 3.14 -50.76
CA MET A 662 -35.10 2.92 -49.71
C MET A 662 -35.86 4.17 -49.30
N LEU A 663 -35.30 5.33 -49.54
CA LEU A 663 -35.99 6.61 -49.27
C LEU A 663 -36.82 7.10 -50.44
N ASP A 664 -36.56 6.57 -51.63
CA ASP A 664 -37.36 6.84 -52.83
C ASP A 664 -38.51 5.84 -53.04
N LYS A 665 -38.63 4.83 -52.19
CA LYS A 665 -39.77 3.92 -52.06
C LYS A 665 -40.59 4.23 -50.82
#